data_0d1b66f51bda1ffedeb419cabcef1c20
#
_entry.id   0d1b66f51bda1ffedeb419cabcef1c20
#
_cell.length_a   1.000
_cell.length_b   1.000
_cell.length_c   1.000
_cell.angle_alpha   90.00
_cell.angle_beta   90.00
_cell.angle_gamma   90.00
#
_symmetry.space_group_name_H-M   'P 1'
#
loop_
_entity.id
_entity.type
_entity.pdbx_description
1 polymer ?
#
loop_
_entity_poly.entity_id
_entity_poly.type
_entity_poly.pdbx_seq_one_letter_code
_entity_poly.pdbx_strand_id
1 'polypeptide(L)'
;MSPRPLGRFTAAGSGLLLAAALVACTPHPSPEVAVRSFLLAWQDGDHETAAAYTDGDPAQVSAALTDMREQLDLASLRFQLGPISREGDSAEAEFGVNADLGIGDPTWNYTGRMPLEWGPDGWRISWSTSVLHPDLSEEERLAVSYESQERGQILDREGQPLVTADSVTAFGVYPADMEDKETGVTQLAELLDEDPDPLLNRVRSAPPEQFQPLVLMRGSSVDGTLLGEASRISGVDTQEVQVNLTPSVSPFLLGEVAGTAEHRVSSRVPGSYQAGDTVGLNGLQNIFQHELAGSGTTQVVSLDQDGQVTDVLEAWEGSLSGAIDTTLDLEVQRAAENALTTVPGNGYLVAVDTGSGEVLAAASASGSTADDNAFTGSYLPGSTFGMVTALAALESGAATPESEVPCGYSAEIGGRTFVNPGGGALLDQATLARNITFSCDVGFAGLGAEVGPEAIAETAVRMGVGADWQLPVPASSGSVAVEDGEENVAAAMIGEHGVRVSPLSMALIAAAVADGTWNAPTLVPEEGPNPIGATTLDDAHLEVVRTGLRDAVLNRMPELLATGGEVHGQAARVEQGDTSLHWFVGYKDDVAFAVLAEADPATTLVSQHAVNAAGSFLDGMANGVPEEAPAGTATGEQVPGGPTTTEGVGLPSEQTGPTNQADLTGTEETGW
;
A
#
# COMPACT_ATOMS: atom_id res chain seq x y z
N MET A 1 -34.97 63.47 -82.41
CA MET A 1 -36.09 64.27 -82.91
C MET A 1 -37.26 64.14 -81.98
N SER A 2 -37.55 65.23 -81.26
CA SER A 2 -38.84 65.48 -80.63
C SER A 2 -39.98 65.54 -81.67
N PRO A 3 -41.29 65.56 -81.31
CA PRO A 3 -41.88 66.08 -80.08
C PRO A 3 -43.14 65.30 -79.55
N ARG A 4 -43.54 65.65 -78.33
CA ARG A 4 -44.82 65.78 -77.67
C ARG A 4 -46.11 65.99 -78.56
N PRO A 5 -47.37 65.96 -78.08
CA PRO A 5 -47.87 66.24 -76.70
C PRO A 5 -49.22 65.56 -76.22
N LEU A 6 -49.55 65.76 -74.91
CA LEU A 6 -50.83 66.05 -74.20
C LEU A 6 -52.12 65.26 -74.46
N GLY A 7 -52.69 64.87 -73.29
CA GLY A 7 -54.13 64.59 -73.11
C GLY A 7 -54.52 64.36 -71.66
N ARG A 8 -54.91 65.40 -70.97
CA ARG A 8 -55.63 65.35 -69.67
C ARG A 8 -57.05 64.74 -69.83
N PHE A 9 -57.46 63.90 -68.96
CA PHE A 9 -58.83 63.96 -68.40
C PHE A 9 -58.92 63.32 -67.01
N THR A 10 -59.59 64.07 -66.13
CA THR A 10 -59.98 63.85 -64.74
C THR A 10 -61.07 62.80 -64.59
N ALA A 11 -61.00 61.97 -63.59
CA ALA A 11 -62.17 61.42 -62.87
C ALA A 11 -61.80 61.06 -61.42
N ALA A 12 -62.34 61.81 -60.51
CA ALA A 12 -62.27 61.54 -59.06
C ALA A 12 -63.31 60.46 -58.69
N GLY A 13 -63.01 59.70 -57.67
CA GLY A 13 -64.00 58.93 -56.91
C GLY A 13 -63.67 57.53 -56.60
N SER A 14 -63.61 57.22 -55.29
CA SER A 14 -63.56 55.87 -54.65
C SER A 14 -62.17 55.35 -54.28
N GLY A 15 -61.61 55.95 -53.28
CA GLY A 15 -60.41 55.52 -52.62
C GLY A 15 -60.48 55.56 -51.10
N LEU A 16 -61.44 54.84 -50.50
CA LEU A 16 -61.50 54.75 -49.05
C LEU A 16 -62.22 53.48 -48.61
N LEU A 17 -61.54 52.32 -48.76
CA LEU A 17 -61.87 51.02 -48.10
C LEU A 17 -60.85 49.89 -48.44
N LEU A 18 -59.56 50.18 -48.45
CA LEU A 18 -58.51 49.11 -48.56
C LEU A 18 -57.27 49.41 -47.75
N ALA A 19 -57.45 50.09 -46.60
CA ALA A 19 -56.29 50.36 -45.69
C ALA A 19 -56.48 49.68 -44.30
N ALA A 20 -57.32 48.66 -44.22
CA ALA A 20 -57.62 48.00 -42.91
C ALA A 20 -57.31 46.51 -42.92
N ALA A 21 -56.47 45.98 -43.84
CA ALA A 21 -56.14 44.53 -43.90
C ALA A 21 -54.61 44.26 -44.02
N LEU A 22 -53.76 45.17 -43.58
CA LEU A 22 -52.27 44.97 -43.57
C LEU A 22 -51.65 45.18 -42.17
N VAL A 23 -52.42 44.95 -41.08
CA VAL A 23 -51.94 44.99 -39.70
C VAL A 23 -51.85 43.57 -39.10
N ALA A 24 -51.78 42.53 -39.92
CA ALA A 24 -51.65 41.17 -39.35
C ALA A 24 -50.57 40.40 -40.10
N CYS A 25 -49.32 40.60 -39.72
CA CYS A 25 -48.17 39.68 -39.81
C CYS A 25 -46.88 40.49 -39.70
N THR A 26 -46.68 41.17 -38.58
CA THR A 26 -45.28 41.37 -38.17
C THR A 26 -44.87 40.04 -37.52
N PRO A 27 -43.90 39.31 -38.12
CA PRO A 27 -43.41 38.09 -37.48
C PRO A 27 -42.84 38.48 -36.11
N HIS A 28 -43.24 37.77 -35.06
CA HIS A 28 -42.66 37.95 -33.73
C HIS A 28 -41.15 37.88 -33.83
N PRO A 29 -40.36 38.55 -32.94
CA PRO A 29 -38.93 38.42 -32.84
C PRO A 29 -38.47 36.96 -32.76
N SER A 30 -37.25 36.67 -33.14
CA SER A 30 -36.68 35.31 -33.04
C SER A 30 -36.68 34.82 -31.58
N PRO A 31 -37.06 33.56 -31.30
CA PRO A 31 -36.93 32.95 -29.96
C PRO A 31 -35.45 32.78 -29.53
N GLU A 32 -34.51 32.87 -30.46
CA GLU A 32 -33.08 32.67 -30.21
C GLU A 32 -32.53 33.53 -29.07
N VAL A 33 -33.03 34.76 -28.90
CA VAL A 33 -32.53 35.65 -27.85
C VAL A 33 -32.91 35.11 -26.46
N ALA A 34 -34.16 34.64 -26.27
CA ALA A 34 -34.61 34.06 -25.00
C ALA A 34 -33.82 32.80 -24.68
N VAL A 35 -33.65 31.89 -25.68
CA VAL A 35 -32.90 30.65 -25.51
C VAL A 35 -31.43 30.93 -25.13
N ARG A 36 -30.73 31.82 -25.84
CA ARG A 36 -29.34 32.15 -25.53
C ARG A 36 -29.21 32.78 -24.16
N SER A 37 -30.08 33.67 -23.78
CA SER A 37 -30.05 34.33 -22.47
C SER A 37 -30.27 33.34 -21.33
N PHE A 38 -31.21 32.41 -21.50
CA PHE A 38 -31.46 31.34 -20.53
C PHE A 38 -30.19 30.42 -20.39
N LEU A 39 -29.67 29.90 -21.50
CA LEU A 39 -28.52 28.99 -21.47
C LEU A 39 -27.25 29.65 -20.90
N LEU A 40 -27.02 30.93 -21.20
CA LEU A 40 -25.88 31.68 -20.62
C LEU A 40 -26.05 31.87 -19.10
N ALA A 41 -27.24 32.31 -18.67
CA ALA A 41 -27.49 32.48 -17.25
C ALA A 41 -27.40 31.16 -16.47
N TRP A 42 -27.91 30.07 -17.04
CA TRP A 42 -27.80 28.74 -16.47
C TRP A 42 -26.33 28.28 -16.39
N GLN A 43 -25.55 28.45 -17.47
CA GLN A 43 -24.12 28.12 -17.50
C GLN A 43 -23.32 28.91 -16.46
N ASP A 44 -23.62 30.21 -16.29
CA ASP A 44 -22.92 31.09 -15.36
C ASP A 44 -23.36 30.91 -13.90
N GLY A 45 -24.36 30.04 -13.65
CA GLY A 45 -24.91 29.83 -12.30
C GLY A 45 -25.86 30.93 -11.81
N ASP A 46 -26.25 31.87 -12.69
CA ASP A 46 -27.25 32.90 -12.38
C ASP A 46 -28.68 32.34 -12.61
N HIS A 47 -29.07 31.41 -11.71
CA HIS A 47 -30.30 30.66 -11.82
C HIS A 47 -31.54 31.52 -11.67
N GLU A 48 -31.48 32.63 -10.93
CA GLU A 48 -32.59 33.61 -10.84
C GLU A 48 -32.84 34.29 -12.20
N THR A 49 -31.78 34.75 -12.88
CA THR A 49 -31.87 35.31 -14.22
C THR A 49 -32.36 34.27 -15.24
N ALA A 50 -31.86 33.01 -15.15
CA ALA A 50 -32.34 31.93 -16.01
C ALA A 50 -33.85 31.70 -15.82
N ALA A 51 -34.32 31.56 -14.59
CA ALA A 51 -35.75 31.40 -14.27
C ALA A 51 -36.64 32.49 -14.85
N ALA A 52 -36.16 33.75 -14.95
CA ALA A 52 -36.90 34.85 -15.52
C ALA A 52 -37.22 34.69 -17.02
N TYR A 53 -36.55 33.80 -17.74
CA TYR A 53 -36.84 33.48 -19.14
C TYR A 53 -37.85 32.32 -19.33
N THR A 54 -38.37 31.75 -18.24
CA THR A 54 -39.33 30.64 -18.24
C THR A 54 -40.74 31.13 -17.88
N ASP A 55 -41.73 30.30 -18.10
CA ASP A 55 -43.13 30.51 -17.63
C ASP A 55 -43.44 29.84 -16.28
N GLY A 56 -42.43 29.08 -15.74
CA GLY A 56 -42.52 28.42 -14.44
C GLY A 56 -42.41 29.38 -13.24
N ASP A 57 -42.70 28.88 -12.04
CA ASP A 57 -42.45 29.63 -10.80
C ASP A 57 -40.94 29.91 -10.64
N PRO A 58 -40.51 31.19 -10.57
CA PRO A 58 -39.09 31.51 -10.56
C PRO A 58 -38.30 30.88 -9.42
N ALA A 59 -38.90 30.67 -8.24
CA ALA A 59 -38.25 30.06 -7.10
C ALA A 59 -38.02 28.56 -7.33
N GLN A 60 -39.05 27.87 -7.89
CA GLN A 60 -38.97 26.45 -8.21
C GLN A 60 -37.96 26.17 -9.35
N VAL A 61 -37.97 27.01 -10.40
CA VAL A 61 -37.02 26.88 -11.51
C VAL A 61 -35.59 27.10 -11.03
N SER A 62 -35.35 28.15 -10.26
CA SER A 62 -34.01 28.46 -9.72
C SER A 62 -33.53 27.32 -8.80
N ALA A 63 -34.40 26.77 -7.95
CA ALA A 63 -34.06 25.62 -7.11
C ALA A 63 -33.69 24.39 -7.96
N ALA A 64 -34.48 24.04 -8.97
CA ALA A 64 -34.21 22.88 -9.82
C ALA A 64 -32.85 22.99 -10.58
N LEU A 65 -32.51 24.20 -11.06
CA LEU A 65 -31.23 24.47 -11.70
C LEU A 65 -30.06 24.38 -10.71
N THR A 66 -30.28 24.83 -9.47
CA THR A 66 -29.30 24.73 -8.38
C THR A 66 -29.10 23.28 -7.97
N ASP A 67 -30.18 22.54 -7.72
CA ASP A 67 -30.17 21.14 -7.35
C ASP A 67 -29.42 20.28 -8.40
N MET A 68 -29.72 20.52 -9.69
CA MET A 68 -28.97 19.82 -10.76
C MET A 68 -27.47 20.06 -10.67
N ARG A 69 -27.04 21.31 -10.45
CA ARG A 69 -25.62 21.64 -10.34
C ARG A 69 -24.96 20.95 -9.15
N GLU A 70 -25.63 20.97 -7.99
CA GLU A 70 -25.12 20.39 -6.74
C GLU A 70 -25.17 18.85 -6.74
N GLN A 71 -26.29 18.27 -7.21
CA GLN A 71 -26.48 16.81 -7.22
C GLN A 71 -25.62 16.08 -8.26
N LEU A 72 -25.22 16.77 -9.33
CA LEU A 72 -24.30 16.23 -10.33
C LEU A 72 -22.83 16.58 -10.04
N ASP A 73 -22.53 17.28 -8.95
CA ASP A 73 -21.17 17.75 -8.59
C ASP A 73 -20.44 18.37 -9.79
N LEU A 74 -21.14 19.29 -10.51
CA LEU A 74 -20.67 19.82 -11.78
C LEU A 74 -19.43 20.70 -11.60
N ALA A 75 -18.29 20.22 -12.09
CA ALA A 75 -17.06 21.00 -12.22
C ALA A 75 -17.23 22.08 -13.31
N SER A 76 -17.87 21.77 -14.42
CA SER A 76 -18.24 22.74 -15.45
C SER A 76 -19.47 22.30 -16.23
N LEU A 77 -20.22 23.29 -16.74
CA LEU A 77 -21.39 23.08 -17.59
C LEU A 77 -21.28 24.00 -18.81
N ARG A 78 -21.44 23.43 -20.00
CA ARG A 78 -21.35 24.18 -21.27
C ARG A 78 -22.48 23.80 -22.19
N PHE A 79 -23.01 24.81 -22.88
CA PHE A 79 -24.11 24.63 -23.83
C PHE A 79 -23.73 25.01 -25.25
N GLN A 80 -24.24 24.25 -26.20
CA GLN A 80 -24.14 24.55 -27.62
C GLN A 80 -25.55 24.66 -28.19
N LEU A 81 -25.96 25.85 -28.60
CA LEU A 81 -27.28 26.05 -29.23
C LEU A 81 -27.36 25.30 -30.55
N GLY A 82 -28.37 24.46 -30.67
CA GLY A 82 -28.75 23.71 -31.86
C GLY A 82 -29.79 24.43 -32.72
N PRO A 83 -30.51 23.70 -33.57
CA PRO A 83 -31.58 24.25 -34.40
C PRO A 83 -32.77 24.69 -33.53
N ILE A 84 -33.45 25.74 -34.00
CA ILE A 84 -34.71 26.21 -33.44
C ILE A 84 -35.80 26.05 -34.53
N SER A 85 -36.77 25.21 -34.25
CA SER A 85 -37.98 25.06 -35.07
C SER A 85 -39.08 25.98 -34.54
N ARG A 86 -39.85 26.60 -35.45
CA ARG A 86 -40.90 27.51 -35.07
C ARG A 86 -42.19 27.22 -35.83
N GLU A 87 -43.31 27.17 -35.12
CA GLU A 87 -44.63 27.01 -35.69
C GLU A 87 -45.61 27.99 -35.06
N GLY A 88 -45.82 29.14 -35.74
CA GLY A 88 -46.72 30.21 -35.24
C GLY A 88 -46.16 30.89 -33.98
N ASP A 89 -46.89 30.77 -32.88
CA ASP A 89 -46.58 31.33 -31.58
C ASP A 89 -45.84 30.33 -30.68
N SER A 90 -45.59 29.11 -31.17
CA SER A 90 -44.78 28.08 -30.48
C SER A 90 -43.42 27.89 -31.20
N ALA A 91 -42.41 27.50 -30.43
CA ALA A 91 -41.11 27.12 -30.92
C ALA A 91 -40.49 25.99 -30.07
N GLU A 92 -39.59 25.24 -30.65
CA GLU A 92 -38.76 24.25 -29.93
C GLU A 92 -37.31 24.49 -30.26
N ALA A 93 -36.46 24.61 -29.25
CA ALA A 93 -35.03 24.75 -29.40
C ALA A 93 -34.33 23.44 -28.92
N GLU A 94 -33.40 22.96 -29.76
CA GLU A 94 -32.47 21.94 -29.35
C GLU A 94 -31.16 22.56 -28.85
N PHE A 95 -30.53 21.96 -27.88
CA PHE A 95 -29.21 22.39 -27.39
C PHE A 95 -28.39 21.21 -26.94
N GLY A 96 -27.07 21.20 -27.27
CA GLY A 96 -26.12 20.26 -26.76
C GLY A 96 -25.67 20.68 -25.37
N VAL A 97 -25.56 19.71 -24.48
CA VAL A 97 -25.05 19.87 -23.11
C VAL A 97 -23.72 19.11 -23.02
N ASN A 98 -22.74 19.74 -22.44
CA ASN A 98 -21.46 19.13 -22.06
C ASN A 98 -21.26 19.45 -20.58
N ALA A 99 -21.47 18.45 -19.75
CA ALA A 99 -21.37 18.51 -18.29
C ALA A 99 -20.13 17.72 -17.85
N ASP A 100 -19.24 18.40 -17.18
CA ASP A 100 -18.04 17.82 -16.55
C ASP A 100 -18.41 17.48 -15.10
N LEU A 101 -18.48 16.20 -14.81
CA LEU A 101 -18.83 15.70 -13.48
C LEU A 101 -17.56 15.72 -12.62
N GLY A 102 -17.63 16.29 -11.44
CA GLY A 102 -16.49 16.38 -10.53
C GLY A 102 -16.05 15.02 -9.99
N ILE A 103 -17.00 14.11 -9.83
CA ILE A 103 -16.74 12.77 -9.30
C ILE A 103 -16.33 11.81 -10.42
N GLY A 104 -15.16 11.18 -10.28
CA GLY A 104 -14.65 10.22 -11.27
C GLY A 104 -14.21 10.83 -12.61
N ASP A 105 -14.27 12.15 -12.78
CA ASP A 105 -13.84 12.91 -13.97
C ASP A 105 -14.54 12.58 -15.31
N PRO A 106 -15.76 11.97 -15.38
CA PRO A 106 -16.38 11.73 -16.67
C PRO A 106 -17.04 12.99 -17.21
N THR A 107 -17.09 13.10 -18.54
CA THR A 107 -17.82 14.17 -19.24
C THR A 107 -19.11 13.63 -19.83
N TRP A 108 -20.25 14.09 -19.32
CA TRP A 108 -21.57 13.71 -19.78
C TRP A 108 -22.03 14.61 -20.93
N ASN A 109 -22.38 14.01 -22.05
CA ASN A 109 -22.84 14.72 -23.24
C ASN A 109 -24.24 14.26 -23.63
N TYR A 110 -25.19 15.18 -23.72
CA TYR A 110 -26.54 14.87 -24.19
C TYR A 110 -27.13 16.04 -24.98
N THR A 111 -28.29 15.80 -25.61
CA THR A 111 -29.03 16.82 -26.32
C THR A 111 -30.34 17.13 -25.57
N GLY A 112 -30.42 18.34 -25.06
CA GLY A 112 -31.60 18.86 -24.41
C GLY A 112 -32.57 19.48 -25.42
N ARG A 113 -33.80 19.59 -25.02
CA ARG A 113 -34.91 20.27 -25.76
C ARG A 113 -35.64 21.21 -24.84
N MET A 114 -36.02 22.39 -25.36
CA MET A 114 -36.85 23.34 -24.65
C MET A 114 -37.93 23.84 -25.55
N PRO A 115 -39.21 23.62 -25.18
CA PRO A 115 -40.34 24.23 -25.84
C PRO A 115 -40.46 25.68 -25.40
N LEU A 116 -40.91 26.55 -26.30
CA LEU A 116 -41.12 27.98 -26.04
C LEU A 116 -42.51 28.42 -26.58
N GLU A 117 -43.09 29.36 -25.88
CA GLU A 117 -44.32 30.02 -26.31
C GLU A 117 -44.20 31.54 -26.35
N TRP A 118 -44.90 32.17 -27.32
CA TRP A 118 -44.94 33.61 -27.44
C TRP A 118 -46.11 34.16 -26.61
N GLY A 119 -45.79 35.03 -25.66
CA GLY A 119 -46.76 35.68 -24.75
C GLY A 119 -46.64 37.21 -24.76
N PRO A 120 -47.36 37.87 -23.86
CA PRO A 120 -47.37 39.35 -23.72
C PRO A 120 -45.97 39.94 -23.47
N ASP A 121 -45.07 39.18 -22.80
CA ASP A 121 -43.75 39.60 -22.41
C ASP A 121 -42.64 39.07 -23.37
N GLY A 122 -43.03 38.48 -24.52
CA GLY A 122 -42.13 37.90 -25.49
C GLY A 122 -42.09 36.37 -25.43
N TRP A 123 -41.01 35.79 -25.99
CA TRP A 123 -40.76 34.35 -25.92
C TRP A 123 -40.36 33.93 -24.52
N ARG A 124 -41.05 32.90 -24.00
CA ARG A 124 -40.69 32.23 -22.75
C ARG A 124 -40.58 30.75 -22.95
N ILE A 125 -39.63 30.11 -22.22
CA ILE A 125 -39.44 28.67 -22.18
C ILE A 125 -40.57 28.07 -21.35
N SER A 126 -41.30 27.10 -21.92
CA SER A 126 -42.33 26.34 -21.21
C SER A 126 -41.61 25.34 -20.29
N TRP A 127 -41.60 25.70 -19.01
CA TRP A 127 -40.77 25.00 -18.02
C TRP A 127 -41.35 23.64 -17.61
N SER A 128 -40.49 22.62 -17.64
CA SER A 128 -40.68 21.34 -16.99
C SER A 128 -39.28 20.75 -16.70
N THR A 129 -39.19 19.71 -15.87
CA THR A 129 -37.92 19.00 -15.58
C THR A 129 -37.28 18.43 -16.83
N SER A 130 -38.06 18.14 -17.89
CA SER A 130 -37.56 17.69 -19.19
C SER A 130 -36.66 18.73 -19.89
N VAL A 131 -36.64 19.99 -19.47
CA VAL A 131 -35.67 21.00 -19.92
C VAL A 131 -34.27 20.71 -19.37
N LEU A 132 -34.15 20.09 -18.17
CA LEU A 132 -32.88 19.65 -17.60
C LEU A 132 -32.34 18.43 -18.36
N HIS A 133 -33.22 17.41 -18.56
CA HIS A 133 -32.90 16.23 -19.35
C HIS A 133 -34.20 15.67 -19.98
N PRO A 134 -34.16 15.26 -21.27
CA PRO A 134 -35.37 14.82 -21.98
C PRO A 134 -36.13 13.65 -21.34
N ASP A 135 -35.38 12.75 -20.67
CA ASP A 135 -35.94 11.55 -20.06
C ASP A 135 -36.42 11.76 -18.61
N LEU A 136 -36.33 12.99 -18.07
CA LEU A 136 -36.75 13.29 -16.71
C LEU A 136 -38.25 13.54 -16.64
N SER A 137 -38.94 12.86 -15.73
CA SER A 137 -40.35 13.10 -15.40
C SER A 137 -40.51 14.28 -14.44
N GLU A 138 -41.77 14.79 -14.27
CA GLU A 138 -42.01 16.04 -13.53
C GLU A 138 -41.61 16.00 -12.04
N GLU A 139 -41.57 14.83 -11.44
CA GLU A 139 -41.27 14.63 -10.00
C GLU A 139 -39.87 14.04 -9.77
N GLU A 140 -39.07 13.93 -10.83
CA GLU A 140 -37.74 13.38 -10.77
C GLU A 140 -36.68 14.49 -10.79
N ARG A 141 -35.50 14.14 -10.25
CA ARG A 141 -34.28 14.97 -10.24
C ARG A 141 -33.07 14.15 -10.68
N LEU A 142 -32.07 14.85 -11.16
CA LEU A 142 -30.77 14.24 -11.53
C LEU A 142 -29.90 14.11 -10.31
N ALA A 143 -29.13 13.02 -10.27
CA ALA A 143 -28.02 12.84 -9.32
C ALA A 143 -26.90 12.05 -9.97
N VAL A 144 -25.69 12.20 -9.45
CA VAL A 144 -24.58 11.28 -9.77
C VAL A 144 -24.49 10.23 -8.67
N SER A 145 -24.33 8.98 -9.07
CA SER A 145 -24.06 7.87 -8.16
C SER A 145 -22.65 7.35 -8.43
N TYR A 146 -21.91 7.11 -7.39
CA TYR A 146 -20.57 6.54 -7.45
C TYR A 146 -20.51 5.28 -6.59
N GLU A 147 -20.22 4.14 -7.21
CA GLU A 147 -20.10 2.86 -6.55
C GLU A 147 -18.63 2.44 -6.54
N SER A 148 -18.00 2.50 -5.36
CA SER A 148 -16.63 2.07 -5.18
C SER A 148 -16.53 0.55 -5.21
N GLN A 149 -15.41 0.02 -5.73
CA GLN A 149 -15.12 -1.40 -5.72
C GLN A 149 -14.59 -1.84 -4.35
N GLU A 150 -14.88 -3.08 -3.97
CA GLU A 150 -14.17 -3.71 -2.85
C GLU A 150 -12.70 -3.88 -3.21
N ARG A 151 -11.81 -3.58 -2.27
CA ARG A 151 -10.38 -3.71 -2.49
C ARG A 151 -9.98 -5.16 -2.67
N GLY A 152 -9.17 -5.45 -3.69
CA GLY A 152 -8.62 -6.76 -4.00
C GLY A 152 -7.68 -7.28 -2.91
N GLN A 153 -7.37 -8.57 -3.00
CA GLN A 153 -6.54 -9.28 -2.03
C GLN A 153 -5.09 -9.40 -2.51
N ILE A 154 -4.16 -9.43 -1.56
CA ILE A 154 -2.82 -9.94 -1.79
C ILE A 154 -2.80 -11.38 -1.29
N LEU A 155 -2.42 -12.30 -2.17
CA LEU A 155 -2.49 -13.74 -1.94
C LEU A 155 -1.09 -14.34 -1.83
N ASP A 156 -0.97 -15.39 -1.03
CA ASP A 156 0.23 -16.23 -1.00
C ASP A 156 0.30 -17.16 -2.22
N ARG A 157 1.36 -17.96 -2.33
CA ARG A 157 1.57 -18.90 -3.44
C ARG A 157 0.51 -20.01 -3.57
N GLU A 158 -0.29 -20.25 -2.51
CA GLU A 158 -1.39 -21.22 -2.49
C GLU A 158 -2.76 -20.55 -2.69
N GLY A 159 -2.80 -19.23 -2.89
CA GLY A 159 -4.01 -18.44 -3.06
C GLY A 159 -4.71 -18.09 -1.74
N GLN A 160 -4.01 -18.16 -0.61
CA GLN A 160 -4.55 -17.74 0.69
C GLN A 160 -4.34 -16.24 0.89
N PRO A 161 -5.31 -15.52 1.47
CA PRO A 161 -5.19 -14.08 1.69
C PRO A 161 -4.13 -13.75 2.75
N LEU A 162 -3.23 -12.83 2.41
CA LEU A 162 -2.21 -12.28 3.30
C LEU A 162 -2.66 -11.02 4.02
N VAL A 163 -3.84 -10.51 3.69
CA VAL A 163 -4.47 -9.33 4.30
C VAL A 163 -5.79 -9.75 4.89
N THR A 164 -6.04 -9.40 6.14
CA THR A 164 -7.29 -9.70 6.83
C THR A 164 -8.27 -8.53 6.75
N ALA A 165 -9.57 -8.84 6.69
CA ALA A 165 -10.61 -7.86 6.84
C ALA A 165 -10.61 -7.34 8.29
N ASP A 166 -10.58 -6.01 8.42
CA ASP A 166 -10.69 -5.32 9.69
C ASP A 166 -12.04 -4.65 9.80
N SER A 167 -12.63 -4.61 10.99
CA SER A 167 -13.80 -3.80 11.26
C SER A 167 -13.38 -2.35 11.40
N VAL A 168 -13.85 -1.51 10.51
CA VAL A 168 -13.65 -0.06 10.55
C VAL A 168 -14.99 0.63 10.78
N THR A 169 -14.96 1.76 11.46
CA THR A 169 -16.12 2.63 11.59
C THR A 169 -16.16 3.60 10.42
N ALA A 170 -17.18 3.50 9.59
CA ALA A 170 -17.48 4.48 8.56
C ALA A 170 -18.28 5.62 9.20
N PHE A 171 -17.71 6.80 9.28
CA PHE A 171 -18.44 8.04 9.57
C PHE A 171 -19.04 8.54 8.26
N GLY A 172 -20.33 8.73 8.23
CA GLY A 172 -21.05 9.13 7.03
C GLY A 172 -22.30 9.91 7.34
N VAL A 173 -23.06 10.20 6.32
CA VAL A 173 -24.27 11.01 6.43
C VAL A 173 -25.42 10.41 5.62
N TYR A 174 -26.64 10.73 6.05
CA TYR A 174 -27.83 10.67 5.22
C TYR A 174 -28.14 12.12 4.76
N PRO A 175 -27.85 12.47 3.49
CA PRO A 175 -27.97 13.88 3.04
C PRO A 175 -29.36 14.50 3.22
N ALA A 176 -30.43 13.69 3.20
CA ALA A 176 -31.78 14.13 3.45
C ALA A 176 -32.07 14.55 4.91
N ASP A 177 -31.36 13.94 5.86
CA ASP A 177 -31.51 14.19 7.29
C ASP A 177 -30.68 15.37 7.79
N MET A 178 -29.86 15.97 6.93
CA MET A 178 -29.03 17.14 7.27
C MET A 178 -29.86 18.42 7.13
N GLU A 179 -30.00 19.19 8.24
CA GLU A 179 -30.66 20.50 8.21
C GLU A 179 -29.89 21.52 7.35
N ASP A 180 -28.55 21.48 7.43
CA ASP A 180 -27.64 22.31 6.67
C ASP A 180 -26.39 21.46 6.36
N LYS A 181 -26.23 21.05 5.10
CA LYS A 181 -25.15 20.19 4.63
C LYS A 181 -23.77 20.83 4.86
N GLU A 182 -23.61 22.12 4.55
CA GLU A 182 -22.34 22.83 4.66
C GLU A 182 -21.91 22.93 6.14
N THR A 183 -22.80 23.33 7.02
CA THR A 183 -22.53 23.42 8.46
C THR A 183 -22.27 22.04 9.06
N GLY A 184 -23.11 21.04 8.74
CA GLY A 184 -22.99 19.69 9.30
C GLY A 184 -21.70 18.98 8.85
N VAL A 185 -21.37 19.07 7.57
CA VAL A 185 -20.12 18.47 7.03
C VAL A 185 -18.88 19.17 7.59
N THR A 186 -18.92 20.51 7.72
CA THR A 186 -17.80 21.26 8.33
C THR A 186 -17.58 20.82 9.78
N GLN A 187 -18.64 20.65 10.56
CA GLN A 187 -18.54 20.17 11.94
C GLN A 187 -17.99 18.73 12.01
N LEU A 188 -18.41 17.85 11.11
CA LEU A 188 -17.90 16.48 11.03
C LEU A 188 -16.43 16.48 10.64
N ALA A 189 -16.03 17.28 9.65
CA ALA A 189 -14.66 17.41 9.20
C ALA A 189 -13.75 17.93 10.31
N GLU A 190 -14.15 18.98 11.04
CA GLU A 190 -13.42 19.49 12.21
C GLU A 190 -13.26 18.42 13.30
N LEU A 191 -14.31 17.64 13.56
CA LEU A 191 -14.29 16.56 14.57
C LEU A 191 -13.33 15.44 14.20
N LEU A 192 -13.22 15.11 12.90
CA LEU A 192 -12.39 14.02 12.38
C LEU A 192 -10.98 14.48 11.94
N ASP A 193 -10.66 15.79 12.06
CA ASP A 193 -9.43 16.42 11.57
C ASP A 193 -9.25 16.23 10.06
N GLU A 194 -10.32 16.46 9.30
CA GLU A 194 -10.38 16.30 7.83
C GLU A 194 -10.69 17.63 7.12
N ASP A 195 -10.46 17.66 5.78
CA ASP A 195 -10.82 18.80 4.94
C ASP A 195 -12.33 18.75 4.63
N PRO A 196 -13.12 19.83 4.89
CA PRO A 196 -14.54 19.82 4.63
C PRO A 196 -14.91 19.82 3.15
N ASP A 197 -14.09 20.41 2.26
CA ASP A 197 -14.46 20.63 0.86
C ASP A 197 -14.70 19.32 0.09
N PRO A 198 -13.81 18.31 0.13
CA PRO A 198 -14.04 17.01 -0.51
C PRO A 198 -15.25 16.28 0.06
N LEU A 199 -15.42 16.33 1.39
CA LEU A 199 -16.56 15.69 2.05
C LEU A 199 -17.89 16.34 1.65
N LEU A 200 -17.91 17.67 1.53
CA LEU A 200 -19.10 18.42 1.13
C LEU A 200 -19.48 18.12 -0.32
N ASN A 201 -18.50 18.04 -1.22
CA ASN A 201 -18.76 17.67 -2.61
C ASN A 201 -19.38 16.27 -2.69
N ARG A 202 -18.85 15.32 -1.94
CA ARG A 202 -19.39 13.96 -1.85
C ARG A 202 -20.83 13.93 -1.35
N VAL A 203 -21.16 14.72 -0.32
CA VAL A 203 -22.51 14.80 0.24
C VAL A 203 -23.49 15.47 -0.72
N ARG A 204 -23.04 16.48 -1.47
CA ARG A 204 -23.89 17.19 -2.45
C ARG A 204 -24.30 16.29 -3.62
N SER A 205 -23.40 15.39 -4.05
CA SER A 205 -23.62 14.46 -5.15
C SER A 205 -24.25 13.12 -4.74
N ALA A 206 -24.40 12.86 -3.44
CA ALA A 206 -24.91 11.59 -2.94
C ALA A 206 -26.46 11.53 -3.00
N PRO A 207 -27.02 10.31 -3.24
CA PRO A 207 -28.45 10.09 -3.09
C PRO A 207 -28.92 10.46 -1.68
N PRO A 208 -29.97 11.29 -1.52
CA PRO A 208 -30.30 11.87 -0.22
C PRO A 208 -30.68 10.88 0.86
N GLU A 209 -31.39 9.80 0.50
CA GLU A 209 -31.91 8.80 1.44
C GLU A 209 -30.94 7.63 1.69
N GLN A 210 -29.75 7.66 1.08
CA GLN A 210 -28.76 6.60 1.25
C GLN A 210 -27.64 7.06 2.18
N PHE A 211 -27.13 6.11 2.99
CA PHE A 211 -25.93 6.37 3.78
C PHE A 211 -24.73 6.59 2.88
N GLN A 212 -24.12 7.75 2.98
CA GLN A 212 -22.91 8.09 2.27
C GLN A 212 -21.73 8.02 3.21
N PRO A 213 -20.85 7.02 3.11
CA PRO A 213 -19.62 6.97 3.89
C PRO A 213 -18.68 8.10 3.43
N LEU A 214 -18.07 8.79 4.41
CA LEU A 214 -17.18 9.92 4.17
C LEU A 214 -15.78 9.65 4.69
N VAL A 215 -15.66 9.10 5.91
CA VAL A 215 -14.35 8.82 6.55
C VAL A 215 -14.39 7.44 7.16
N LEU A 216 -13.35 6.64 6.89
CA LEU A 216 -13.15 5.32 7.48
C LEU A 216 -12.09 5.40 8.58
N MET A 217 -12.44 4.97 9.78
CA MET A 217 -11.51 4.95 10.91
C MET A 217 -11.41 3.56 11.52
N ARG A 218 -10.19 3.12 11.85
CA ARG A 218 -9.99 1.86 12.58
C ARG A 218 -10.58 1.93 13.99
N GLY A 219 -11.12 0.83 14.46
CA GLY A 219 -11.74 0.76 15.79
C GLY A 219 -10.82 1.21 16.94
N SER A 220 -9.51 1.03 16.81
CA SER A 220 -8.50 1.54 17.77
C SER A 220 -8.40 3.06 17.85
N SER A 221 -8.86 3.77 16.82
CA SER A 221 -8.86 5.24 16.74
C SER A 221 -10.22 5.86 17.08
N VAL A 222 -11.24 5.04 17.33
CA VAL A 222 -12.61 5.48 17.60
C VAL A 222 -12.95 5.20 19.06
N ASP A 223 -13.27 6.24 19.81
CA ASP A 223 -13.75 6.13 21.19
C ASP A 223 -15.22 6.54 21.34
N GLY A 224 -15.81 6.21 22.49
CA GLY A 224 -17.21 6.54 22.76
C GLY A 224 -17.50 8.05 22.81
N THR A 225 -16.49 8.91 23.00
CA THR A 225 -16.63 10.35 23.00
C THR A 225 -16.81 10.85 21.57
N LEU A 226 -15.94 10.37 20.67
CA LEU A 226 -15.99 10.68 19.25
C LEU A 226 -17.34 10.28 18.63
N LEU A 227 -17.78 9.03 18.90
CA LEU A 227 -19.11 8.55 18.46
C LEU A 227 -20.25 9.42 18.98
N GLY A 228 -20.17 9.78 20.27
CA GLY A 228 -21.18 10.63 20.91
C GLY A 228 -21.19 12.07 20.41
N GLU A 229 -20.08 12.60 19.94
CA GLU A 229 -20.00 13.95 19.32
C GLU A 229 -20.50 13.92 17.89
N ALA A 230 -20.10 12.92 17.09
CA ALA A 230 -20.58 12.73 15.72
C ALA A 230 -22.11 12.58 15.66
N SER A 231 -22.70 11.78 16.54
CA SER A 231 -24.16 11.54 16.59
C SER A 231 -25.00 12.77 16.96
N ARG A 232 -24.39 13.88 17.39
CA ARG A 232 -25.10 15.15 17.65
C ARG A 232 -25.25 16.02 16.42
N ILE A 233 -24.52 15.72 15.36
CA ILE A 233 -24.59 16.45 14.10
C ILE A 233 -25.78 15.88 13.31
N SER A 234 -26.69 16.75 12.87
CA SER A 234 -27.89 16.33 12.13
C SER A 234 -27.50 15.59 10.84
N GLY A 235 -28.11 14.43 10.62
CA GLY A 235 -27.87 13.58 9.44
C GLY A 235 -26.58 12.78 9.46
N VAL A 236 -25.73 12.92 10.47
CA VAL A 236 -24.50 12.09 10.64
C VAL A 236 -24.85 10.75 11.31
N ASP A 237 -24.35 9.68 10.75
CA ASP A 237 -24.44 8.32 11.30
C ASP A 237 -23.10 7.59 11.19
N THR A 238 -22.99 6.44 11.87
CA THR A 238 -21.80 5.60 11.84
C THR A 238 -22.18 4.15 11.59
N GLN A 239 -21.46 3.50 10.68
CA GLN A 239 -21.66 2.08 10.36
C GLN A 239 -20.35 1.30 10.50
N GLU A 240 -20.42 0.06 10.96
CA GLU A 240 -19.28 -0.86 10.93
C GLU A 240 -19.20 -1.51 9.55
N VAL A 241 -18.04 -1.37 8.91
CA VAL A 241 -17.74 -1.93 7.58
C VAL A 241 -16.52 -2.82 7.68
N GLN A 242 -16.53 -3.95 7.00
CA GLN A 242 -15.38 -4.82 6.87
C GLN A 242 -14.54 -4.39 5.68
N VAL A 243 -13.28 -4.07 5.90
CA VAL A 243 -12.34 -3.65 4.84
C VAL A 243 -11.01 -4.39 4.99
N ASN A 244 -10.45 -4.84 3.87
CA ASN A 244 -9.16 -5.54 3.83
C ASN A 244 -8.00 -4.55 4.06
N LEU A 245 -7.69 -4.25 5.31
CA LEU A 245 -6.75 -3.19 5.68
C LEU A 245 -5.50 -3.66 6.40
N THR A 246 -5.57 -4.77 7.14
CA THR A 246 -4.50 -5.16 8.04
C THR A 246 -3.71 -6.33 7.46
N PRO A 247 -2.40 -6.14 7.18
CA PRO A 247 -1.55 -7.25 6.82
C PRO A 247 -1.51 -8.26 7.99
N SER A 248 -1.79 -9.53 7.68
CA SER A 248 -1.73 -10.60 8.66
C SER A 248 -0.29 -10.99 8.98
N VAL A 249 0.62 -10.71 8.06
CA VAL A 249 2.05 -11.01 8.12
C VAL A 249 2.85 -9.92 7.40
N SER A 250 4.15 -9.83 7.66
CA SER A 250 5.11 -8.95 6.94
C SER A 250 4.60 -7.52 6.66
N PRO A 251 4.30 -6.72 7.68
CA PRO A 251 3.70 -5.39 7.46
C PRO A 251 4.53 -4.46 6.57
N PHE A 252 5.87 -4.54 6.63
CA PHE A 252 6.76 -3.71 5.82
C PHE A 252 6.65 -4.04 4.33
N LEU A 253 6.41 -5.32 4.00
CA LEU A 253 6.36 -5.82 2.63
C LEU A 253 4.96 -5.66 2.03
N LEU A 254 3.94 -6.11 2.75
CA LEU A 254 2.55 -6.00 2.29
C LEU A 254 2.08 -4.55 2.29
N GLY A 255 2.42 -3.79 3.31
CA GLY A 255 2.07 -2.39 3.44
C GLY A 255 0.76 -2.13 4.18
N GLU A 256 0.55 -0.88 4.52
CA GLU A 256 -0.61 -0.38 5.24
C GLU A 256 -1.63 0.24 4.27
N VAL A 257 -2.90 0.11 4.60
CA VAL A 257 -4.02 0.74 3.90
C VAL A 257 -4.70 1.73 4.83
N ALA A 258 -5.06 2.89 4.33
CA ALA A 258 -5.85 3.89 5.04
C ALA A 258 -7.08 4.30 4.24
N GLY A 259 -8.10 4.80 4.92
CA GLY A 259 -9.16 5.58 4.31
C GLY A 259 -8.61 6.92 3.82
N THR A 260 -9.18 7.44 2.76
CA THR A 260 -8.73 8.72 2.19
C THR A 260 -9.34 9.90 2.91
N ALA A 261 -8.46 10.79 3.37
CA ALA A 261 -8.72 12.21 3.32
C ALA A 261 -7.87 12.78 2.20
N GLU A 262 -8.44 13.53 1.29
CA GLU A 262 -7.79 13.97 0.06
C GLU A 262 -6.45 14.68 0.32
N HIS A 263 -6.37 15.55 1.33
CA HIS A 263 -5.13 16.27 1.66
C HIS A 263 -4.03 15.40 2.27
N ARG A 264 -4.38 14.27 2.90
CA ARG A 264 -3.40 13.32 3.46
C ARG A 264 -2.85 12.38 2.41
N VAL A 265 -3.66 12.05 1.39
CA VAL A 265 -3.30 11.09 0.35
C VAL A 265 -2.59 11.76 -0.82
N SER A 266 -3.05 12.93 -1.26
CA SER A 266 -2.50 13.64 -2.43
C SER A 266 -0.99 13.94 -2.33
N SER A 267 -0.43 13.99 -1.12
CA SER A 267 1.00 14.19 -0.91
C SER A 267 1.84 12.89 -0.94
N ARG A 268 1.20 11.71 -0.83
CA ARG A 268 1.89 10.42 -0.73
C ARG A 268 1.61 9.50 -1.90
N VAL A 269 0.36 9.47 -2.37
CA VAL A 269 -0.08 8.56 -3.43
C VAL A 269 -0.73 9.38 -4.55
N PRO A 270 -0.13 9.43 -5.75
CA PRO A 270 -0.73 10.13 -6.88
C PRO A 270 -2.02 9.44 -7.33
N GLY A 271 -3.06 10.20 -7.58
CA GLY A 271 -4.33 9.68 -8.12
C GLY A 271 -5.52 10.57 -7.74
N SER A 272 -6.65 10.33 -8.39
CA SER A 272 -7.93 10.96 -8.07
C SER A 272 -8.71 10.02 -7.15
N TYR A 273 -8.69 10.30 -5.84
CA TYR A 273 -9.41 9.52 -4.84
C TYR A 273 -10.59 10.28 -4.31
N GLN A 274 -11.69 9.57 -4.07
CA GLN A 274 -12.89 10.11 -3.48
C GLN A 274 -12.90 9.87 -1.96
N ALA A 275 -13.64 10.71 -1.23
CA ALA A 275 -13.86 10.47 0.20
C ALA A 275 -14.50 9.08 0.40
N GLY A 276 -13.92 8.29 1.30
CA GLY A 276 -14.35 6.91 1.57
C GLY A 276 -13.61 5.83 0.77
N ASP A 277 -12.77 6.18 -0.20
CA ASP A 277 -11.90 5.21 -0.87
C ASP A 277 -10.81 4.71 0.09
N THR A 278 -10.22 3.56 -0.23
CA THR A 278 -9.07 3.01 0.48
C THR A 278 -7.80 3.10 -0.35
N VAL A 279 -6.70 3.50 0.29
CA VAL A 279 -5.42 3.73 -0.40
C VAL A 279 -4.29 3.02 0.33
N GLY A 280 -3.47 2.30 -0.43
CA GLY A 280 -2.24 1.72 0.07
C GLY A 280 -1.18 2.80 0.32
N LEU A 281 -0.67 2.87 1.54
CA LEU A 281 0.29 3.91 1.95
C LEU A 281 1.74 3.53 1.63
N ASN A 282 2.07 2.26 1.65
CA ASN A 282 3.41 1.72 1.43
C ASN A 282 3.34 0.24 0.98
N GLY A 283 4.49 -0.40 0.77
CA GLY A 283 4.60 -1.81 0.40
C GLY A 283 3.85 -2.17 -0.88
N LEU A 284 3.49 -3.45 -1.02
CA LEU A 284 2.73 -3.95 -2.17
C LEU A 284 1.35 -3.29 -2.30
N GLN A 285 0.73 -2.91 -1.18
CA GLN A 285 -0.54 -2.18 -1.17
C GLN A 285 -0.47 -0.84 -1.93
N ASN A 286 0.67 -0.15 -1.84
CA ASN A 286 0.88 1.11 -2.56
C ASN A 286 1.34 0.88 -4.00
N ILE A 287 2.25 -0.07 -4.22
CA ILE A 287 2.82 -0.36 -5.54
C ILE A 287 1.72 -0.82 -6.50
N PHE A 288 0.85 -1.72 -6.04
CA PHE A 288 -0.27 -2.26 -6.81
C PHE A 288 -1.61 -1.57 -6.47
N GLN A 289 -1.56 -0.29 -6.06
CA GLN A 289 -2.76 0.46 -5.68
C GLN A 289 -3.83 0.42 -6.77
N HIS A 290 -3.43 0.57 -8.02
CA HIS A 290 -4.37 0.66 -9.14
C HIS A 290 -5.09 -0.68 -9.39
N GLU A 291 -4.35 -1.77 -9.32
CA GLU A 291 -4.87 -3.12 -9.50
C GLU A 291 -5.76 -3.53 -8.32
N LEU A 292 -5.29 -3.27 -7.09
CA LEU A 292 -6.00 -3.65 -5.86
C LEU A 292 -7.25 -2.82 -5.61
N ALA A 293 -7.22 -1.53 -5.89
CA ALA A 293 -8.39 -0.67 -5.67
C ALA A 293 -9.43 -0.77 -6.78
N GLY A 294 -8.99 -1.04 -8.02
CA GLY A 294 -9.85 -0.84 -9.17
C GLY A 294 -10.25 0.63 -9.33
N SER A 295 -11.33 0.88 -10.03
CA SER A 295 -11.99 2.20 -10.06
C SER A 295 -13.50 2.03 -9.95
N GLY A 296 -14.14 2.96 -9.26
CA GLY A 296 -15.59 2.92 -9.08
C GLY A 296 -16.38 3.19 -10.37
N THR A 297 -17.59 2.70 -10.40
CA THR A 297 -18.56 3.00 -11.47
C THR A 297 -19.25 4.32 -11.17
N THR A 298 -19.17 5.26 -12.11
CA THR A 298 -19.91 6.54 -12.02
C THR A 298 -21.16 6.45 -12.90
N GLN A 299 -22.32 6.84 -12.35
CA GLN A 299 -23.59 6.83 -13.06
C GLN A 299 -24.32 8.17 -12.89
N VAL A 300 -24.93 8.66 -13.95
CA VAL A 300 -25.97 9.70 -13.84
C VAL A 300 -27.32 9.02 -13.79
N VAL A 301 -28.04 9.28 -12.72
CA VAL A 301 -29.33 8.63 -12.43
C VAL A 301 -30.44 9.66 -12.27
N SER A 302 -31.69 9.25 -12.54
CA SER A 302 -32.87 9.96 -12.10
C SER A 302 -33.34 9.39 -10.77
N LEU A 303 -33.72 10.27 -9.86
CA LEU A 303 -34.24 9.94 -8.53
C LEU A 303 -35.67 10.45 -8.40
N ASP A 304 -36.53 9.65 -7.78
CA ASP A 304 -37.87 10.07 -7.38
C ASP A 304 -37.85 10.99 -6.14
N GLN A 305 -39.05 11.34 -5.62
CA GLN A 305 -39.18 12.16 -4.43
C GLN A 305 -38.65 11.51 -3.15
N ASP A 306 -38.62 10.17 -3.11
CA ASP A 306 -38.11 9.36 -1.98
C ASP A 306 -36.62 9.08 -2.12
N GLY A 307 -35.93 9.61 -3.15
CA GLY A 307 -34.49 9.41 -3.40
C GLY A 307 -34.14 8.05 -4.01
N GLN A 308 -35.15 7.30 -4.49
CA GLN A 308 -34.89 6.02 -5.15
C GLN A 308 -34.54 6.22 -6.62
N VAL A 309 -33.55 5.43 -7.10
CA VAL A 309 -33.16 5.45 -8.51
C VAL A 309 -34.31 4.90 -9.36
N THR A 310 -34.79 5.71 -10.30
CA THR A 310 -35.84 5.34 -11.25
C THR A 310 -35.27 4.92 -12.59
N ASP A 311 -34.19 5.54 -13.06
CA ASP A 311 -33.47 5.15 -14.28
C ASP A 311 -31.98 5.51 -14.21
N VAL A 312 -31.16 4.82 -15.01
CA VAL A 312 -29.75 5.12 -15.25
C VAL A 312 -29.61 5.77 -16.62
N LEU A 313 -29.34 7.06 -16.66
CA LEU A 313 -29.29 7.86 -17.88
C LEU A 313 -27.95 7.72 -18.62
N GLU A 314 -26.86 7.55 -17.88
CA GLU A 314 -25.52 7.31 -18.41
C GLU A 314 -24.69 6.58 -17.37
N ALA A 315 -23.73 5.73 -17.80
CA ALA A 315 -22.84 4.99 -16.91
C ALA A 315 -21.43 4.90 -17.49
N TRP A 316 -20.45 5.14 -16.63
CA TRP A 316 -19.03 4.89 -16.90
C TRP A 316 -18.58 3.78 -15.98
N GLU A 317 -18.43 2.59 -16.56
CA GLU A 317 -17.99 1.42 -15.80
C GLU A 317 -16.55 1.63 -15.35
N GLY A 318 -16.30 1.39 -14.07
CA GLY A 318 -14.96 1.33 -13.49
C GLY A 318 -14.22 0.05 -13.87
N SER A 319 -12.96 -0.01 -13.51
CA SER A 319 -12.17 -1.24 -13.58
C SER A 319 -12.42 -2.09 -12.34
N LEU A 320 -12.57 -3.41 -12.53
CA LEU A 320 -12.66 -4.33 -11.41
C LEU A 320 -11.36 -4.32 -10.61
N SER A 321 -11.47 -4.44 -9.29
CA SER A 321 -10.33 -4.73 -8.43
C SER A 321 -9.80 -6.14 -8.71
N GLY A 322 -8.48 -6.30 -8.71
CA GLY A 322 -7.79 -7.56 -8.93
C GLY A 322 -7.11 -8.09 -7.68
N ALA A 323 -6.81 -9.37 -7.64
CA ALA A 323 -5.90 -9.93 -6.65
C ALA A 323 -4.45 -9.87 -7.17
N ILE A 324 -3.50 -9.77 -6.25
CA ILE A 324 -2.06 -9.86 -6.54
C ILE A 324 -1.55 -11.17 -5.95
N ASP A 325 -1.11 -12.08 -6.80
CA ASP A 325 -0.46 -13.33 -6.39
C ASP A 325 1.01 -13.07 -6.06
N THR A 326 1.46 -13.54 -4.89
CA THR A 326 2.85 -13.46 -4.47
C THR A 326 3.48 -14.85 -4.37
N THR A 327 4.81 -14.90 -4.30
CA THR A 327 5.56 -16.13 -4.03
C THR A 327 5.64 -16.45 -2.54
N LEU A 328 5.15 -15.58 -1.68
CA LEU A 328 5.16 -15.79 -0.23
C LEU A 328 4.39 -17.06 0.14
N ASP A 329 4.88 -17.75 1.14
CA ASP A 329 4.25 -18.90 1.74
C ASP A 329 3.84 -18.53 3.16
N LEU A 330 2.56 -18.56 3.45
CA LEU A 330 2.03 -18.08 4.73
C LEU A 330 2.55 -18.87 5.92
N GLU A 331 2.78 -20.18 5.78
CA GLU A 331 3.33 -21.01 6.87
C GLU A 331 4.80 -20.70 7.11
N VAL A 332 5.59 -20.58 6.04
CA VAL A 332 7.01 -20.20 6.12
C VAL A 332 7.17 -18.78 6.68
N GLN A 333 6.29 -17.86 6.28
CA GLN A 333 6.30 -16.49 6.77
C GLN A 333 5.99 -16.42 8.28
N ARG A 334 4.98 -17.14 8.75
CA ARG A 334 4.65 -17.21 10.18
C ARG A 334 5.78 -17.85 11.00
N ALA A 335 6.43 -18.87 10.44
CA ALA A 335 7.60 -19.48 11.09
C ALA A 335 8.76 -18.47 11.20
N ALA A 336 8.96 -17.65 10.18
CA ALA A 336 10.00 -16.61 10.16
C ALA A 336 9.72 -15.50 11.21
N GLU A 337 8.50 -15.00 11.28
CA GLU A 337 8.10 -13.99 12.28
C GLU A 337 8.21 -14.53 13.71
N ASN A 338 7.70 -15.74 13.94
CA ASN A 338 7.79 -16.38 15.24
C ASN A 338 9.27 -16.58 15.69
N ALA A 339 10.14 -16.97 14.79
CA ALA A 339 11.56 -17.14 15.06
C ALA A 339 12.22 -15.85 15.55
N LEU A 340 11.86 -14.72 14.98
CA LEU A 340 12.40 -13.42 15.35
C LEU A 340 11.93 -12.91 16.72
N THR A 341 10.85 -13.43 17.28
CA THR A 341 10.41 -13.08 18.65
C THR A 341 11.46 -13.40 19.71
N THR A 342 12.39 -14.31 19.40
CA THR A 342 13.51 -14.69 20.28
C THR A 342 14.71 -13.77 20.21
N VAL A 343 14.74 -12.83 19.25
CA VAL A 343 15.85 -11.90 19.02
C VAL A 343 15.70 -10.67 19.90
N PRO A 344 16.69 -10.35 20.77
CA PRO A 344 16.65 -9.17 21.61
C PRO A 344 17.13 -7.93 20.82
N GLY A 345 16.29 -7.24 20.13
CA GLY A 345 16.63 -6.09 19.31
C GLY A 345 16.16 -6.27 17.88
N ASN A 346 16.78 -5.59 16.91
CA ASN A 346 16.39 -5.75 15.53
C ASN A 346 16.81 -7.12 15.00
N GLY A 347 15.91 -7.77 14.30
CA GLY A 347 16.13 -9.06 13.68
C GLY A 347 15.48 -9.13 12.32
N TYR A 348 16.11 -9.83 11.39
CA TYR A 348 15.65 -9.99 10.01
C TYR A 348 15.81 -11.44 9.60
N LEU A 349 14.80 -11.97 8.93
CA LEU A 349 14.83 -13.30 8.36
C LEU A 349 14.23 -13.27 6.95
N VAL A 350 14.98 -13.79 5.99
CA VAL A 350 14.50 -13.99 4.61
C VAL A 350 14.68 -15.46 4.27
N ALA A 351 13.63 -16.07 3.72
CA ALA A 351 13.65 -17.42 3.17
C ALA A 351 13.29 -17.40 1.69
N VAL A 352 13.99 -18.20 0.90
CA VAL A 352 13.78 -18.32 -0.54
C VAL A 352 13.76 -19.80 -0.96
N ASP A 353 13.04 -20.12 -2.04
CA ASP A 353 13.09 -21.43 -2.70
C ASP A 353 14.45 -21.61 -3.39
N THR A 354 15.10 -22.75 -3.16
CA THR A 354 16.45 -23.00 -3.67
C THR A 354 16.52 -23.13 -5.18
N GLY A 355 15.48 -23.68 -5.81
CA GLY A 355 15.46 -23.97 -7.24
C GLY A 355 14.96 -22.82 -8.12
N SER A 356 14.15 -21.90 -7.57
CA SER A 356 13.54 -20.81 -8.34
C SER A 356 14.04 -19.41 -7.94
N GLY A 357 14.50 -19.23 -6.70
CA GLY A 357 14.79 -17.92 -6.11
C GLY A 357 13.53 -17.16 -5.67
N GLU A 358 12.36 -17.80 -5.68
CA GLU A 358 11.13 -17.22 -5.16
C GLU A 358 11.27 -16.88 -3.67
N VAL A 359 10.85 -15.66 -3.29
CA VAL A 359 10.83 -15.23 -1.91
C VAL A 359 9.65 -15.89 -1.20
N LEU A 360 9.93 -16.80 -0.27
CA LEU A 360 8.91 -17.52 0.50
C LEU A 360 8.51 -16.79 1.77
N ALA A 361 9.47 -16.08 2.38
CA ALA A 361 9.23 -15.30 3.58
C ALA A 361 10.20 -14.12 3.69
N ALA A 362 9.70 -13.02 4.26
CA ALA A 362 10.48 -11.87 4.65
C ALA A 362 9.93 -11.29 5.95
N ALA A 363 10.68 -11.43 7.03
CA ALA A 363 10.28 -11.00 8.37
C ALA A 363 11.27 -9.99 8.94
N SER A 364 10.73 -9.03 9.68
CA SER A 364 11.48 -7.99 10.40
C SER A 364 10.93 -7.88 11.83
N ALA A 365 11.79 -8.01 12.82
CA ALA A 365 11.48 -7.69 14.22
C ALA A 365 12.22 -6.42 14.58
N SER A 366 11.64 -5.29 14.23
CA SER A 366 12.12 -3.97 14.61
C SER A 366 10.98 -3.21 15.27
N GLY A 367 11.28 -2.12 15.92
CA GLY A 367 10.26 -1.26 16.51
C GLY A 367 9.41 -0.49 15.49
N SER A 368 9.56 -0.76 14.18
CA SER A 368 8.90 -0.07 13.09
C SER A 368 8.32 -1.06 12.07
N THR A 369 7.05 -0.91 11.74
CA THR A 369 6.37 -1.66 10.67
C THR A 369 6.85 -1.31 9.27
N ALA A 370 7.62 -0.22 9.13
CA ALA A 370 8.18 0.25 7.85
C ALA A 370 9.67 -0.13 7.68
N ASP A 371 10.21 -1.01 8.54
CA ASP A 371 11.61 -1.43 8.46
C ASP A 371 11.80 -2.52 7.40
N ASP A 372 12.33 -2.13 6.25
CA ASP A 372 12.59 -2.97 5.07
C ASP A 372 14.03 -3.51 5.00
N ASN A 373 14.80 -3.42 6.08
CA ASN A 373 16.21 -3.85 6.10
C ASN A 373 16.43 -5.35 5.79
N ALA A 374 15.40 -6.18 5.88
CA ALA A 374 15.44 -7.55 5.38
C ALA A 374 15.84 -7.59 3.88
N PHE A 375 15.39 -6.58 3.10
CA PHE A 375 15.68 -6.45 1.67
C PHE A 375 16.69 -5.35 1.36
N THR A 376 16.62 -4.19 2.02
CA THR A 376 17.42 -2.99 1.68
C THR A 376 18.68 -2.85 2.52
N GLY A 377 18.79 -3.62 3.60
CA GLY A 377 19.88 -3.52 4.55
C GLY A 377 21.28 -3.65 3.93
N SER A 378 22.25 -2.99 4.54
CA SER A 378 23.64 -2.95 4.07
C SER A 378 24.59 -3.36 5.19
N TYR A 379 24.84 -4.66 5.28
CA TYR A 379 25.53 -5.27 6.40
C TYR A 379 26.84 -5.94 5.98
N LEU A 380 27.80 -6.04 6.91
CA LEU A 380 28.96 -6.89 6.76
C LEU A 380 28.55 -8.35 6.98
N PRO A 381 28.85 -9.27 6.04
CA PRO A 381 28.50 -10.68 6.21
C PRO A 381 29.42 -11.45 7.17
N GLY A 382 30.65 -10.95 7.42
CA GLY A 382 31.65 -11.69 8.18
C GLY A 382 31.94 -13.06 7.58
N SER A 383 32.29 -14.02 8.41
CA SER A 383 32.69 -15.38 7.96
C SER A 383 31.62 -16.13 7.15
N THR A 384 30.31 -15.68 7.15
CA THR A 384 29.31 -16.31 6.26
C THR A 384 29.61 -16.05 4.78
N PHE A 385 30.41 -15.03 4.45
CA PHE A 385 30.90 -14.79 3.11
C PHE A 385 31.89 -15.86 2.64
N GLY A 386 32.32 -16.74 3.55
CA GLY A 386 33.15 -17.91 3.25
C GLY A 386 32.62 -18.82 2.15
N MET A 387 31.32 -18.85 1.91
CA MET A 387 30.71 -19.56 0.78
C MET A 387 31.17 -18.99 -0.57
N VAL A 388 31.17 -17.67 -0.71
CA VAL A 388 31.61 -16.96 -1.91
C VAL A 388 33.15 -17.06 -2.04
N THR A 389 33.86 -16.84 -0.94
CA THR A 389 35.32 -16.86 -0.90
C THR A 389 35.90 -18.24 -1.25
N ALA A 390 35.30 -19.32 -0.72
CA ALA A 390 35.75 -20.69 -1.04
C ALA A 390 35.53 -20.99 -2.53
N LEU A 391 34.38 -20.58 -3.09
CA LEU A 391 34.11 -20.76 -4.52
C LEU A 391 35.09 -19.94 -5.37
N ALA A 392 35.38 -18.68 -5.01
CA ALA A 392 36.36 -17.84 -5.70
C ALA A 392 37.76 -18.46 -5.66
N ALA A 393 38.19 -19.05 -4.52
CA ALA A 393 39.47 -19.72 -4.40
C ALA A 393 39.58 -20.98 -5.26
N LEU A 394 38.49 -21.76 -5.37
CA LEU A 394 38.44 -22.96 -6.22
C LEU A 394 38.44 -22.60 -7.71
N GLU A 395 37.63 -21.60 -8.10
CA GLU A 395 37.49 -21.18 -9.49
C GLU A 395 38.74 -20.49 -10.05
N SER A 396 39.39 -19.68 -9.22
CA SER A 396 40.67 -19.04 -9.61
C SER A 396 41.85 -20.03 -9.63
N GLY A 397 41.67 -21.22 -9.06
CA GLY A 397 42.74 -22.20 -8.89
C GLY A 397 43.73 -21.88 -7.74
N ALA A 398 43.43 -20.90 -6.90
CA ALA A 398 44.17 -20.59 -5.69
C ALA A 398 44.12 -21.75 -4.66
N ALA A 399 43.03 -22.54 -4.71
CA ALA A 399 42.87 -23.76 -3.94
C ALA A 399 42.23 -24.87 -4.77
N THR A 400 42.45 -26.12 -4.35
CA THR A 400 41.72 -27.31 -4.84
C THR A 400 40.98 -27.94 -3.67
N PRO A 401 40.01 -28.86 -3.92
CA PRO A 401 39.30 -29.56 -2.86
C PRO A 401 40.25 -30.21 -1.83
N GLU A 402 41.44 -30.68 -2.28
CA GLU A 402 42.43 -31.37 -1.47
C GLU A 402 43.48 -30.41 -0.86
N SER A 403 43.48 -29.13 -1.25
CA SER A 403 44.45 -28.16 -0.75
C SER A 403 44.37 -28.01 0.76
N GLU A 404 45.52 -28.03 1.42
CA GLU A 404 45.67 -27.59 2.81
C GLU A 404 45.75 -26.06 2.84
N VAL A 405 44.76 -25.41 3.50
CA VAL A 405 44.72 -23.99 3.74
C VAL A 405 45.04 -23.75 5.21
N PRO A 406 46.27 -23.31 5.56
CA PRO A 406 46.70 -23.21 6.94
C PRO A 406 45.82 -22.26 7.77
N CYS A 407 45.33 -22.75 8.88
CA CYS A 407 44.48 -21.99 9.81
C CYS A 407 45.22 -21.84 11.16
N GLY A 408 46.10 -20.88 11.25
CA GLY A 408 46.81 -20.53 12.49
C GLY A 408 45.91 -19.77 13.49
N TYR A 409 46.43 -19.45 14.65
CA TYR A 409 45.74 -18.62 15.65
C TYR A 409 45.58 -17.17 15.17
N SER A 410 46.55 -16.69 14.42
CA SER A 410 46.56 -15.35 13.81
C SER A 410 47.47 -15.30 12.60
N ALA A 411 47.24 -14.35 11.71
CA ALA A 411 48.15 -13.99 10.61
C ALA A 411 48.27 -12.47 10.53
N GLU A 412 49.48 -11.99 10.17
CA GLU A 412 49.71 -10.58 9.84
C GLU A 412 49.80 -10.43 8.32
N ILE A 413 48.85 -9.70 7.72
CA ILE A 413 48.75 -9.50 6.27
C ILE A 413 48.59 -8.02 6.01
N GLY A 414 49.47 -7.42 5.18
CA GLY A 414 49.46 -6.00 4.87
C GLY A 414 49.56 -5.06 6.09
N GLY A 415 50.10 -5.56 7.22
CA GLY A 415 50.22 -4.79 8.47
C GLY A 415 48.98 -4.86 9.38
N ARG A 416 47.92 -5.62 8.99
CA ARG A 416 46.75 -5.93 9.82
C ARG A 416 46.85 -7.35 10.39
N THR A 417 46.51 -7.51 11.67
CA THR A 417 46.41 -8.80 12.31
C THR A 417 45.01 -9.39 12.15
N PHE A 418 44.94 -10.58 11.57
CA PHE A 418 43.68 -11.36 11.45
C PHE A 418 43.68 -12.47 12.50
N VAL A 419 42.54 -12.76 13.08
CA VAL A 419 42.32 -13.76 14.10
C VAL A 419 41.04 -14.53 13.82
N ASN A 420 40.92 -15.77 14.25
CA ASN A 420 39.74 -16.56 14.07
C ASN A 420 38.67 -16.19 15.12
N PRO A 421 37.35 -16.23 14.79
CA PRO A 421 36.30 -16.14 15.77
C PRO A 421 36.47 -17.18 16.88
N GLY A 422 36.49 -16.73 18.14
CA GLY A 422 36.72 -17.60 19.31
C GLY A 422 38.21 -18.03 19.52
N GLY A 423 39.16 -17.51 18.74
CA GLY A 423 40.62 -17.65 18.98
C GLY A 423 41.18 -19.04 18.76
N GLY A 424 40.47 -19.92 18.04
CA GLY A 424 40.92 -21.27 17.70
C GLY A 424 41.89 -21.34 16.53
N ALA A 425 42.48 -22.53 16.26
CA ALA A 425 43.27 -22.82 15.08
C ALA A 425 43.04 -24.27 14.62
N LEU A 426 43.24 -24.54 13.32
CA LEU A 426 43.25 -25.91 12.77
C LEU A 426 44.70 -26.30 12.53
N LEU A 427 45.27 -27.08 13.43
CA LEU A 427 46.67 -27.46 13.40
C LEU A 427 46.95 -28.68 12.51
N ASP A 428 45.93 -29.49 12.23
CA ASP A 428 46.04 -30.69 11.41
C ASP A 428 44.89 -30.71 10.36
N GLN A 429 45.21 -31.17 9.15
CA GLN A 429 44.23 -31.38 8.08
C GLN A 429 43.31 -30.13 7.81
N ALA A 430 43.89 -28.96 7.75
CA ALA A 430 43.19 -27.72 7.49
C ALA A 430 42.80 -27.62 6.00
N THR A 431 41.87 -28.50 5.55
CA THR A 431 41.32 -28.43 4.19
C THR A 431 40.39 -27.23 4.03
N LEU A 432 40.09 -26.83 2.78
CA LEU A 432 39.19 -25.71 2.52
C LEU A 432 37.80 -25.92 3.16
N ALA A 433 37.24 -27.15 3.03
CA ALA A 433 35.96 -27.48 3.68
C ALA A 433 36.02 -27.31 5.21
N ARG A 434 37.12 -27.75 5.86
CA ARG A 434 37.30 -27.55 7.31
C ARG A 434 37.46 -26.09 7.70
N ASN A 435 38.07 -25.28 6.84
CA ASN A 435 38.11 -23.82 7.07
C ASN A 435 36.71 -23.21 7.09
N ILE A 436 35.76 -23.69 6.22
CA ILE A 436 34.35 -23.33 6.28
C ILE A 436 33.75 -23.82 7.60
N THR A 437 33.89 -25.11 7.92
CA THR A 437 33.36 -25.77 9.14
C THR A 437 33.64 -24.96 10.41
N PHE A 438 34.87 -24.47 10.54
CA PHE A 438 35.33 -23.79 11.76
C PHE A 438 35.38 -22.26 11.65
N SER A 439 34.88 -21.68 10.55
CA SER A 439 34.94 -20.23 10.27
C SER A 439 36.39 -19.73 10.44
N CYS A 440 37.35 -20.35 9.72
CA CYS A 440 38.76 -20.00 9.84
C CYS A 440 39.08 -18.74 9.01
N ASP A 441 38.90 -17.58 9.59
CA ASP A 441 39.16 -16.29 8.95
C ASP A 441 40.65 -16.12 8.60
N VAL A 442 41.57 -16.66 9.42
CA VAL A 442 43.02 -16.64 9.14
C VAL A 442 43.35 -17.40 7.86
N GLY A 443 42.70 -18.53 7.63
CA GLY A 443 42.90 -19.32 6.42
C GLY A 443 42.39 -18.62 5.17
N PHE A 444 41.14 -18.10 5.23
CA PHE A 444 40.55 -17.36 4.11
C PHE A 444 41.30 -16.06 3.81
N ALA A 445 41.65 -15.27 4.83
CA ALA A 445 42.43 -14.06 4.66
C ALA A 445 43.77 -14.36 3.98
N GLY A 446 44.41 -15.50 4.33
CA GLY A 446 45.65 -15.94 3.74
C GLY A 446 45.59 -16.27 2.24
N LEU A 447 44.44 -16.66 1.73
CA LEU A 447 44.23 -16.92 0.30
C LEU A 447 44.06 -15.62 -0.53
N GLY A 448 43.88 -14.47 0.11
CA GLY A 448 43.54 -13.20 -0.57
C GLY A 448 44.56 -12.81 -1.65
N ALA A 449 45.86 -13.00 -1.40
CA ALA A 449 46.92 -12.65 -2.35
C ALA A 449 46.91 -13.54 -3.63
N GLU A 450 46.44 -14.79 -3.54
CA GLU A 450 46.37 -15.73 -4.64
C GLU A 450 45.06 -15.63 -5.41
N VAL A 451 43.95 -15.33 -4.72
CA VAL A 451 42.60 -15.14 -5.33
C VAL A 451 42.51 -13.79 -6.03
N GLY A 452 42.93 -12.73 -5.35
CA GLY A 452 42.85 -11.35 -5.85
C GLY A 452 41.45 -10.72 -5.74
N PRO A 453 41.37 -9.40 -5.81
CA PRO A 453 40.11 -8.66 -5.64
C PRO A 453 39.12 -8.90 -6.77
N GLU A 454 39.60 -9.07 -8.01
CA GLU A 454 38.76 -9.28 -9.19
C GLU A 454 37.97 -10.59 -9.11
N ALA A 455 38.66 -11.71 -8.75
CA ALA A 455 38.02 -13.02 -8.66
C ALA A 455 36.94 -13.06 -7.56
N ILE A 456 37.17 -12.39 -6.42
CA ILE A 456 36.18 -12.26 -5.36
C ILE A 456 34.93 -11.51 -5.88
N ALA A 457 35.16 -10.37 -6.54
CA ALA A 457 34.07 -9.54 -7.06
C ALA A 457 33.28 -10.26 -8.17
N GLU A 458 33.98 -10.92 -9.11
CA GLU A 458 33.32 -11.69 -10.19
C GLU A 458 32.48 -12.85 -9.65
N THR A 459 33.02 -13.62 -8.69
CA THR A 459 32.27 -14.71 -8.06
C THR A 459 31.08 -14.20 -7.27
N ALA A 460 31.24 -13.10 -6.52
CA ALA A 460 30.14 -12.46 -5.78
C ALA A 460 29.00 -12.00 -6.71
N VAL A 461 29.32 -11.37 -7.84
CA VAL A 461 28.32 -10.95 -8.84
C VAL A 461 27.61 -12.16 -9.44
N ARG A 462 28.31 -13.25 -9.72
CA ARG A 462 27.69 -14.50 -10.21
C ARG A 462 26.77 -15.16 -9.20
N MET A 463 26.99 -14.91 -7.91
CA MET A 463 26.13 -15.31 -6.80
C MET A 463 25.15 -14.19 -6.37
N GLY A 464 24.95 -13.17 -7.22
CA GLY A 464 23.93 -12.14 -7.10
C GLY A 464 24.31 -10.91 -6.29
N VAL A 465 25.50 -10.85 -5.64
CA VAL A 465 25.91 -9.67 -4.86
C VAL A 465 26.45 -8.59 -5.78
N GLY A 466 25.78 -7.43 -5.79
CA GLY A 466 26.09 -6.33 -6.72
C GLY A 466 25.59 -6.57 -8.14
N ALA A 467 24.79 -7.60 -8.38
CA ALA A 467 24.12 -7.85 -9.65
C ALA A 467 22.88 -6.95 -9.81
N ASP A 468 22.48 -6.66 -11.04
CA ASP A 468 21.36 -5.73 -11.36
C ASP A 468 20.02 -6.49 -11.45
N TRP A 469 19.67 -7.23 -10.39
CA TRP A 469 18.35 -7.82 -10.26
C TRP A 469 17.37 -6.85 -9.59
N GLN A 470 16.08 -7.05 -9.81
CA GLN A 470 15.03 -6.14 -9.36
C GLN A 470 13.88 -6.90 -8.73
N LEU A 471 13.20 -6.23 -7.79
CA LEU A 471 11.91 -6.60 -7.23
C LEU A 471 10.95 -5.41 -7.35
N PRO A 472 9.64 -5.61 -7.31
CA PRO A 472 8.67 -4.51 -7.29
C PRO A 472 8.83 -3.62 -6.06
N VAL A 473 9.31 -4.15 -4.94
CA VAL A 473 9.63 -3.41 -3.72
C VAL A 473 11.10 -3.01 -3.69
N PRO A 474 11.48 -1.98 -2.91
CA PRO A 474 12.88 -1.65 -2.70
C PRO A 474 13.70 -2.85 -2.21
N ALA A 475 14.81 -3.12 -2.85
CA ALA A 475 15.72 -4.19 -2.47
C ALA A 475 17.15 -3.85 -2.86
N SER A 476 18.12 -4.43 -2.15
CA SER A 476 19.55 -4.23 -2.38
C SER A 476 20.22 -5.56 -2.71
N SER A 477 20.88 -5.61 -3.86
CA SER A 477 21.76 -6.73 -4.23
C SER A 477 23.08 -6.73 -3.47
N GLY A 478 23.34 -5.72 -2.66
CA GLY A 478 24.63 -5.55 -1.99
C GLY A 478 25.71 -4.96 -2.89
N SER A 479 26.95 -5.06 -2.48
CA SER A 479 28.10 -4.61 -3.26
C SER A 479 29.38 -5.31 -2.85
N VAL A 480 30.30 -5.49 -3.80
CA VAL A 480 31.67 -5.89 -3.55
C VAL A 480 32.59 -4.88 -4.23
N ALA A 481 33.28 -4.08 -3.41
CA ALA A 481 34.19 -3.03 -3.84
C ALA A 481 35.46 -3.15 -3.01
N VAL A 482 36.36 -4.05 -3.46
CA VAL A 482 37.63 -4.33 -2.76
C VAL A 482 38.65 -3.30 -3.18
N GLU A 483 39.17 -2.53 -2.21
CA GLU A 483 40.22 -1.55 -2.44
C GLU A 483 41.59 -2.25 -2.57
N ASP A 484 42.53 -1.61 -3.27
CA ASP A 484 43.89 -2.10 -3.37
C ASP A 484 44.56 -2.18 -1.99
N GLY A 485 45.36 -3.22 -1.78
CA GLY A 485 46.09 -3.47 -0.51
C GLY A 485 45.89 -4.90 -0.04
N GLU A 486 46.99 -5.55 0.38
CA GLU A 486 46.93 -6.94 0.85
C GLU A 486 45.97 -7.10 2.03
N GLU A 487 45.93 -6.14 2.94
CA GLU A 487 45.05 -6.13 4.10
C GLU A 487 43.58 -5.95 3.73
N ASN A 488 43.26 -5.18 2.66
CA ASN A 488 41.89 -4.95 2.20
C ASN A 488 41.35 -6.20 1.49
N VAL A 489 42.15 -6.82 0.63
CA VAL A 489 41.79 -8.07 -0.03
C VAL A 489 41.58 -9.18 1.00
N ALA A 490 42.49 -9.32 1.97
CA ALA A 490 42.38 -10.29 3.05
C ALA A 490 41.12 -10.07 3.90
N ALA A 491 40.75 -8.80 4.17
CA ALA A 491 39.55 -8.46 4.90
C ALA A 491 38.27 -8.71 4.07
N ALA A 492 38.30 -8.49 2.76
CA ALA A 492 37.22 -8.84 1.86
C ALA A 492 36.96 -10.36 1.80
N MET A 493 38.01 -11.16 1.83
CA MET A 493 37.91 -12.63 1.86
C MET A 493 37.11 -13.15 3.07
N ILE A 494 37.03 -12.40 4.16
CA ILE A 494 36.29 -12.76 5.37
C ILE A 494 35.05 -11.89 5.58
N GLY A 495 34.62 -11.14 4.56
CA GLY A 495 33.41 -10.32 4.61
C GLY A 495 33.45 -9.14 5.59
N GLU A 496 34.64 -8.64 5.95
CA GLU A 496 34.80 -7.51 6.89
C GLU A 496 35.09 -6.16 6.22
N HIS A 497 35.49 -6.13 4.95
CA HIS A 497 35.82 -4.89 4.24
C HIS A 497 35.40 -4.95 2.78
N GLY A 498 34.89 -3.83 2.25
CA GLY A 498 34.53 -3.74 0.82
C GLY A 498 33.33 -4.61 0.40
N VAL A 499 32.72 -5.35 1.32
CA VAL A 499 31.56 -6.21 1.06
C VAL A 499 30.35 -5.69 1.85
N ARG A 500 29.21 -5.59 1.16
CA ARG A 500 27.92 -5.26 1.77
C ARG A 500 26.86 -6.18 1.21
N VAL A 501 25.99 -6.69 2.07
CA VAL A 501 24.92 -7.63 1.72
C VAL A 501 23.64 -7.29 2.47
N SER A 502 22.50 -7.70 1.93
CA SER A 502 21.22 -7.75 2.64
C SER A 502 20.95 -9.20 3.09
N PRO A 503 20.04 -9.43 4.05
CA PRO A 503 19.56 -10.77 4.38
C PRO A 503 19.03 -11.52 3.15
N LEU A 504 18.31 -10.85 2.25
CA LEU A 504 17.87 -11.42 0.97
C LEU A 504 19.05 -11.89 0.11
N SER A 505 20.09 -11.05 -0.07
CA SER A 505 21.26 -11.44 -0.85
C SER A 505 21.95 -12.68 -0.28
N MET A 506 22.01 -12.80 1.05
CA MET A 506 22.61 -13.95 1.72
C MET A 506 21.76 -15.22 1.60
N ALA A 507 20.43 -15.11 1.64
CA ALA A 507 19.53 -16.23 1.40
C ALA A 507 19.67 -16.75 -0.05
N LEU A 508 19.79 -15.86 -1.04
CA LEU A 508 20.02 -16.22 -2.45
C LEU A 508 21.38 -16.89 -2.67
N ILE A 509 22.42 -16.48 -1.94
CA ILE A 509 23.73 -17.17 -1.96
C ILE A 509 23.58 -18.60 -1.44
N ALA A 510 22.88 -18.80 -0.31
CA ALA A 510 22.63 -20.11 0.24
C ALA A 510 21.81 -21.00 -0.71
N ALA A 511 20.82 -20.43 -1.39
CA ALA A 511 20.04 -21.10 -2.42
C ALA A 511 20.90 -21.59 -3.58
N ALA A 512 21.78 -20.72 -4.08
CA ALA A 512 22.72 -21.07 -5.15
C ALA A 512 23.68 -22.19 -4.74
N VAL A 513 24.12 -22.20 -3.49
CA VAL A 513 24.96 -23.31 -2.95
C VAL A 513 24.16 -24.60 -2.87
N ALA A 514 22.89 -24.55 -2.47
CA ALA A 514 22.02 -25.70 -2.35
C ALA A 514 21.70 -26.34 -3.70
N ASP A 515 21.20 -25.55 -4.66
CA ASP A 515 20.72 -26.03 -5.97
C ASP A 515 21.86 -26.23 -6.99
N GLY A 516 22.88 -25.37 -6.94
CA GLY A 516 23.94 -25.31 -7.98
C GLY A 516 23.67 -24.23 -9.03
N THR A 517 22.57 -23.53 -8.93
CA THR A 517 22.19 -22.44 -9.82
C THR A 517 21.76 -21.24 -9.01
N TRP A 518 22.37 -20.10 -9.26
CA TRP A 518 21.84 -18.84 -8.72
C TRP A 518 20.68 -18.36 -9.59
N ASN A 519 19.55 -18.10 -8.97
CA ASN A 519 18.38 -17.51 -9.60
C ASN A 519 18.11 -16.12 -9.03
N ALA A 520 17.67 -15.18 -9.88
CA ALA A 520 17.26 -13.86 -9.43
C ALA A 520 15.98 -13.96 -8.57
N PRO A 521 15.83 -13.11 -7.54
CA PRO A 521 14.66 -13.18 -6.67
C PRO A 521 13.37 -12.85 -7.43
N THR A 522 12.29 -13.52 -7.08
CA THR A 522 10.93 -13.26 -7.56
C THR A 522 10.01 -13.12 -6.35
N LEU A 523 9.13 -12.11 -6.38
CA LEU A 523 8.13 -11.85 -5.33
C LEU A 523 6.70 -11.83 -5.88
N VAL A 524 6.52 -11.23 -7.05
CA VAL A 524 5.23 -11.15 -7.77
C VAL A 524 5.46 -11.71 -9.18
N PRO A 525 5.02 -12.94 -9.46
CA PRO A 525 5.33 -13.63 -10.73
C PRO A 525 4.79 -12.89 -11.97
N GLU A 526 3.69 -12.16 -11.83
CA GLU A 526 3.05 -11.42 -12.93
C GLU A 526 3.86 -10.22 -13.43
N GLU A 527 4.79 -9.69 -12.63
CA GLU A 527 5.72 -8.64 -13.04
C GLU A 527 6.71 -9.11 -14.14
N GLY A 528 6.72 -10.40 -14.42
CA GLY A 528 7.56 -11.01 -15.44
C GLY A 528 8.96 -11.40 -14.95
N PRO A 529 9.78 -11.97 -15.85
CA PRO A 529 11.09 -12.47 -15.47
C PRO A 529 12.05 -11.32 -15.15
N ASN A 530 12.89 -11.55 -14.15
CA ASN A 530 13.98 -10.64 -13.80
C ASN A 530 14.90 -10.41 -15.02
N PRO A 531 15.46 -9.20 -15.22
CA PRO A 531 16.35 -8.90 -16.35
C PRO A 531 17.62 -9.75 -16.36
N ILE A 532 18.04 -10.30 -15.20
CA ILE A 532 19.19 -11.19 -15.08
C ILE A 532 18.72 -12.64 -15.11
N GLY A 533 19.28 -13.43 -16.01
CA GLY A 533 19.03 -14.87 -16.07
C GLY A 533 19.77 -15.66 -14.98
N ALA A 534 19.41 -16.93 -14.84
CA ALA A 534 20.05 -17.86 -13.94
C ALA A 534 21.54 -18.08 -14.26
N THR A 535 22.35 -18.27 -13.21
CA THR A 535 23.79 -18.55 -13.34
C THR A 535 24.10 -19.91 -12.73
N THR A 536 24.52 -20.86 -13.57
CA THR A 536 24.98 -22.19 -13.11
C THR A 536 26.41 -22.11 -12.55
N LEU A 537 26.62 -22.74 -11.41
CA LEU A 537 27.90 -22.84 -10.71
C LEU A 537 28.49 -24.25 -10.88
N ASP A 538 29.80 -24.42 -10.60
CA ASP A 538 30.44 -25.71 -10.70
C ASP A 538 30.08 -26.60 -9.50
N ASP A 539 29.41 -27.73 -9.75
CA ASP A 539 28.93 -28.61 -8.70
C ASP A 539 30.02 -29.28 -7.88
N ALA A 540 31.19 -29.56 -8.49
CA ALA A 540 32.34 -30.14 -7.76
C ALA A 540 32.92 -29.12 -6.78
N HIS A 541 32.95 -27.84 -7.11
CA HIS A 541 33.36 -26.78 -6.21
C HIS A 541 32.34 -26.56 -5.08
N LEU A 542 31.04 -26.61 -5.45
CA LEU A 542 29.96 -26.46 -4.47
C LEU A 542 29.92 -27.60 -3.45
N GLU A 543 30.29 -28.82 -3.84
CA GLU A 543 30.33 -29.95 -2.91
C GLU A 543 31.32 -29.73 -1.75
N VAL A 544 32.42 -29.00 -2.00
CA VAL A 544 33.36 -28.59 -0.94
C VAL A 544 32.67 -27.64 0.04
N VAL A 545 31.91 -26.70 -0.49
CA VAL A 545 31.17 -25.71 0.32
C VAL A 545 30.06 -26.41 1.11
N ARG A 546 29.23 -27.24 0.46
CA ARG A 546 28.14 -28.01 1.09
C ARG A 546 28.65 -28.88 2.23
N THR A 547 29.78 -29.60 2.00
CA THR A 547 30.46 -30.40 3.03
C THR A 547 30.85 -29.54 4.23
N GLY A 548 31.49 -28.39 3.98
CA GLY A 548 31.91 -27.47 5.04
C GLY A 548 30.71 -26.94 5.85
N LEU A 549 29.63 -26.57 5.19
CA LEU A 549 28.41 -26.07 5.84
C LEU A 549 27.68 -27.17 6.65
N ARG A 550 27.62 -28.40 6.11
CA ARG A 550 27.05 -29.53 6.82
C ARG A 550 27.85 -29.87 8.08
N ASP A 551 29.16 -29.93 7.95
CA ASP A 551 30.08 -30.20 9.06
C ASP A 551 30.03 -29.06 10.10
N ALA A 552 29.80 -27.82 9.71
CA ALA A 552 29.62 -26.70 10.64
C ALA A 552 28.42 -26.92 11.54
N VAL A 553 27.29 -27.33 10.98
CA VAL A 553 26.08 -27.66 11.76
C VAL A 553 26.36 -28.84 12.69
N LEU A 554 26.94 -29.93 12.17
CA LEU A 554 27.19 -31.14 12.94
C LEU A 554 28.14 -30.90 14.14
N ASN A 555 29.14 -30.04 13.96
CA ASN A 555 30.21 -29.87 14.96
C ASN A 555 30.02 -28.65 15.87
N ARG A 556 29.29 -27.62 15.41
CA ARG A 556 29.23 -26.32 16.10
C ARG A 556 27.83 -25.87 16.49
N MET A 557 26.79 -26.39 15.81
CA MET A 557 25.40 -25.99 15.99
C MET A 557 24.45 -27.20 16.03
N PRO A 558 24.75 -28.20 16.91
CA PRO A 558 23.97 -29.45 16.95
C PRO A 558 22.50 -29.25 17.34
N GLU A 559 22.17 -28.13 17.96
CA GLU A 559 20.79 -27.73 18.26
C GLU A 559 19.90 -27.63 17.03
N LEU A 560 20.45 -27.26 15.87
CA LEU A 560 19.72 -27.19 14.59
C LEU A 560 19.30 -28.57 14.05
N LEU A 561 19.86 -29.65 14.59
CA LEU A 561 19.51 -31.01 14.18
C LEU A 561 18.24 -31.54 14.83
N ALA A 562 17.71 -30.82 15.83
CA ALA A 562 16.53 -31.25 16.59
C ALA A 562 15.28 -31.39 15.69
N THR A 563 15.19 -30.62 14.60
CA THR A 563 14.06 -30.63 13.65
C THR A 563 14.14 -31.72 12.59
N GLY A 564 15.18 -32.60 12.65
CA GLY A 564 15.42 -33.63 11.64
C GLY A 564 15.95 -33.07 10.31
N GLY A 565 16.23 -33.97 9.37
CA GLY A 565 16.73 -33.63 8.04
C GLY A 565 18.20 -33.17 8.00
N GLU A 566 18.65 -32.76 6.84
CA GLU A 566 20.03 -32.29 6.60
C GLU A 566 20.09 -30.78 6.52
N VAL A 567 20.41 -30.14 7.65
CA VAL A 567 20.64 -28.70 7.70
C VAL A 567 22.09 -28.40 7.33
N HIS A 568 22.31 -27.46 6.43
CA HIS A 568 23.56 -26.90 6.02
C HIS A 568 23.60 -25.43 6.36
N GLY A 569 24.67 -24.92 6.95
CA GLY A 569 24.73 -23.49 7.26
C GLY A 569 25.96 -23.07 8.02
N GLN A 570 26.18 -21.78 8.06
CA GLN A 570 27.28 -21.13 8.73
C GLN A 570 26.78 -19.96 9.58
N ALA A 571 27.33 -19.80 10.77
CA ALA A 571 27.10 -18.64 11.62
C ALA A 571 28.34 -17.74 11.66
N ALA A 572 28.12 -16.44 11.73
CA ALA A 572 29.16 -15.45 11.91
C ALA A 572 28.74 -14.39 12.95
N ARG A 573 29.76 -13.77 13.54
CA ARG A 573 29.63 -12.54 14.29
C ARG A 573 30.64 -11.55 13.73
N VAL A 574 30.16 -10.34 13.43
CA VAL A 574 31.00 -9.26 12.92
C VAL A 574 30.55 -7.93 13.53
N GLU A 575 31.53 -7.07 13.83
CA GLU A 575 31.21 -5.74 14.38
C GLU A 575 31.05 -4.71 13.26
N GLN A 576 29.98 -3.96 13.28
CA GLN A 576 29.73 -2.86 12.34
C GLN A 576 29.41 -1.58 13.13
N GLY A 577 30.41 -0.71 13.30
CA GLY A 577 30.27 0.46 14.16
C GLY A 577 30.07 0.06 15.63
N ASP A 578 28.97 0.53 16.21
CA ASP A 578 28.57 0.23 17.60
C ASP A 578 27.62 -0.97 17.71
N THR A 579 27.40 -1.72 16.63
CA THR A 579 26.49 -2.85 16.57
C THR A 579 27.23 -4.15 16.28
N SER A 580 26.88 -5.21 17.01
CA SER A 580 27.32 -6.57 16.73
C SER A 580 26.30 -7.27 15.86
N LEU A 581 26.70 -7.69 14.68
CA LEU A 581 25.87 -8.42 13.72
C LEU A 581 26.07 -9.92 13.92
N HIS A 582 24.97 -10.62 14.20
CA HIS A 582 24.96 -12.07 14.36
C HIS A 582 24.22 -12.67 13.18
N TRP A 583 24.92 -13.47 12.39
CA TRP A 583 24.39 -14.14 11.21
C TRP A 583 24.21 -15.62 11.40
N PHE A 584 23.18 -16.16 10.80
CA PHE A 584 23.10 -17.54 10.34
C PHE A 584 22.61 -17.54 8.89
N VAL A 585 23.33 -18.27 8.02
CA VAL A 585 23.00 -18.40 6.60
C VAL A 585 23.11 -19.87 6.23
N GLY A 586 22.05 -20.42 5.64
CA GLY A 586 22.04 -21.83 5.32
C GLY A 586 20.77 -22.27 4.59
N TYR A 587 20.60 -23.58 4.49
CA TYR A 587 19.45 -24.20 3.83
C TYR A 587 19.12 -25.56 4.44
N LYS A 588 17.87 -25.96 4.25
CA LYS A 588 17.34 -27.28 4.54
C LYS A 588 16.33 -27.66 3.47
N ASP A 589 16.50 -28.84 2.87
CA ASP A 589 15.68 -29.31 1.76
C ASP A 589 15.66 -28.26 0.62
N ASP A 590 14.51 -27.78 0.21
CA ASP A 590 14.29 -26.78 -0.84
C ASP A 590 14.17 -25.33 -0.34
N VAL A 591 14.42 -25.08 0.95
CA VAL A 591 14.36 -23.74 1.54
C VAL A 591 15.73 -23.26 1.99
N ALA A 592 16.22 -22.19 1.38
CA ALA A 592 17.40 -21.45 1.83
C ALA A 592 17.00 -20.20 2.60
N PHE A 593 17.75 -19.86 3.64
CA PHE A 593 17.40 -18.71 4.47
C PHE A 593 18.61 -18.04 5.10
N ALA A 594 18.43 -16.77 5.42
CA ALA A 594 19.40 -15.97 6.18
C ALA A 594 18.70 -15.30 7.36
N VAL A 595 19.32 -15.40 8.51
CA VAL A 595 18.93 -14.72 9.75
C VAL A 595 20.01 -13.72 10.12
N LEU A 596 19.61 -12.48 10.39
CA LEU A 596 20.47 -11.44 10.97
C LEU A 596 19.84 -10.95 12.27
N ALA A 597 20.62 -10.89 13.34
CA ALA A 597 20.27 -10.25 14.59
C ALA A 597 21.28 -9.14 14.91
N GLU A 598 20.78 -7.94 15.15
CA GLU A 598 21.55 -6.80 15.62
C GLU A 598 21.57 -6.80 17.16
N ALA A 599 22.75 -6.73 17.76
CA ALA A 599 22.91 -6.74 19.21
C ALA A 599 23.91 -5.68 19.68
N ASP A 600 23.72 -5.21 20.91
CA ASP A 600 24.71 -4.35 21.57
C ASP A 600 25.94 -5.19 21.95
N PRO A 601 27.15 -4.84 21.50
CA PRO A 601 28.38 -5.59 21.80
C PRO A 601 28.65 -5.70 23.31
N ALA A 602 28.21 -4.72 24.10
CA ALA A 602 28.43 -4.69 25.55
C ALA A 602 27.54 -5.67 26.32
N THR A 603 26.39 -6.07 25.76
CA THR A 603 25.41 -6.92 26.42
C THR A 603 25.47 -8.38 26.03
N THR A 604 26.17 -8.72 24.96
CA THR A 604 26.12 -10.05 24.35
C THR A 604 27.47 -10.77 24.46
N LEU A 605 27.59 -11.61 25.46
CA LEU A 605 28.74 -12.52 25.60
C LEU A 605 28.63 -13.78 24.72
N VAL A 606 27.45 -14.06 24.14
CA VAL A 606 27.16 -15.30 23.41
C VAL A 606 26.54 -14.96 22.04
N SER A 607 27.21 -15.41 20.98
CA SER A 607 26.90 -15.14 19.57
C SER A 607 25.85 -16.11 18.98
N GLN A 608 24.78 -16.45 19.71
CA GLN A 608 23.84 -17.47 19.26
C GLN A 608 22.45 -16.96 18.88
N HIS A 609 22.22 -15.64 18.86
CA HIS A 609 20.88 -15.11 18.56
C HIS A 609 20.35 -15.55 17.20
N ALA A 610 21.16 -15.43 16.15
CA ALA A 610 20.77 -15.86 14.81
C ALA A 610 20.64 -17.39 14.71
N VAL A 611 21.51 -18.17 15.38
CA VAL A 611 21.42 -19.63 15.40
C VAL A 611 20.17 -20.10 16.14
N ASN A 612 19.82 -19.45 17.27
CA ASN A 612 18.60 -19.76 18.02
C ASN A 612 17.34 -19.43 17.19
N ALA A 613 17.33 -18.29 16.52
CA ALA A 613 16.23 -17.92 15.62
C ALA A 613 16.14 -18.88 14.43
N ALA A 614 17.28 -19.30 13.84
CA ALA A 614 17.31 -20.32 12.80
C ALA A 614 16.72 -21.65 13.29
N GLY A 615 17.04 -22.07 14.51
CA GLY A 615 16.45 -23.26 15.14
C GLY A 615 14.94 -23.14 15.33
N SER A 616 14.47 -21.99 15.82
CA SER A 616 13.04 -21.70 15.97
C SER A 616 12.31 -21.65 14.61
N PHE A 617 12.94 -21.10 13.57
CA PHE A 617 12.40 -21.09 12.21
C PHE A 617 12.23 -22.50 11.66
N LEU A 618 13.28 -23.33 11.74
CA LEU A 618 13.26 -24.71 11.29
C LEU A 618 12.24 -25.56 12.08
N ASP A 619 12.06 -25.31 13.37
CA ASP A 619 11.03 -25.95 14.20
C ASP A 619 9.63 -25.52 13.78
N GLY A 620 9.42 -24.22 13.55
CA GLY A 620 8.16 -23.68 13.05
C GLY A 620 7.74 -24.28 11.70
N MET A 621 8.69 -24.40 10.76
CA MET A 621 8.45 -25.05 9.46
C MET A 621 8.12 -26.55 9.61
N ALA A 622 8.75 -27.26 10.55
CA ALA A 622 8.54 -28.70 10.71
C ALA A 622 7.24 -29.04 11.46
N ASN A 623 6.86 -28.25 12.44
CA ASN A 623 5.79 -28.54 13.40
C ASN A 623 4.60 -27.56 13.32
N GLY A 624 4.70 -26.53 12.50
CA GLY A 624 3.77 -25.39 12.45
C GLY A 624 3.98 -24.44 13.62
N VAL A 625 3.55 -23.21 13.45
CA VAL A 625 3.48 -22.20 14.52
C VAL A 625 2.10 -22.29 15.15
N PRO A 626 1.96 -22.37 16.48
CA PRO A 626 0.66 -22.31 17.12
C PRO A 626 -0.05 -21.02 16.73
N GLU A 627 -1.26 -21.13 16.20
CA GLU A 627 -2.08 -19.97 15.90
C GLU A 627 -2.34 -19.23 17.24
N GLU A 628 -1.83 -18.00 17.36
CA GLU A 628 -2.16 -17.15 18.51
C GLU A 628 -3.67 -16.96 18.50
N ALA A 629 -4.34 -17.44 19.56
CA ALA A 629 -5.79 -17.24 19.68
C ALA A 629 -6.04 -15.73 19.59
N PRO A 630 -6.97 -15.27 18.74
CA PRO A 630 -7.27 -13.85 18.59
C PRO A 630 -7.45 -13.27 19.98
N ALA A 631 -6.76 -12.16 20.29
CA ALA A 631 -6.75 -11.52 21.60
C ALA A 631 -8.20 -11.38 22.08
N GLY A 632 -8.62 -12.32 22.92
CA GLY A 632 -10.01 -12.51 23.28
C GLY A 632 -10.52 -11.25 23.94
N THR A 633 -11.64 -10.75 23.48
CA THR A 633 -12.59 -10.03 24.31
C THR A 633 -12.59 -10.71 25.68
N ALA A 634 -12.07 -10.00 26.67
CA ALA A 634 -12.14 -10.44 28.09
C ALA A 634 -13.62 -10.55 28.44
N THR A 635 -14.20 -11.72 28.20
CA THR A 635 -15.48 -12.11 28.78
C THR A 635 -15.24 -12.21 30.28
N GLY A 636 -15.78 -11.24 30.98
CA GLY A 636 -15.79 -11.24 32.44
C GLY A 636 -16.22 -12.60 32.95
N GLU A 637 -15.29 -13.29 33.59
CA GLU A 637 -15.52 -14.54 34.28
C GLU A 637 -16.49 -14.25 35.44
N GLN A 638 -17.74 -14.64 35.26
CA GLN A 638 -18.74 -14.66 36.30
C GLN A 638 -18.32 -15.72 37.30
N VAL A 639 -17.79 -15.26 38.44
CA VAL A 639 -17.55 -16.11 39.63
C VAL A 639 -18.89 -16.69 40.09
N PRO A 640 -19.06 -18.03 40.17
CA PRO A 640 -20.28 -18.62 40.72
C PRO A 640 -20.40 -18.33 42.21
N GLY A 641 -21.51 -17.76 42.60
CA GLY A 641 -21.84 -17.45 43.98
C GLY A 641 -21.81 -18.70 44.88
N GLY A 642 -21.00 -18.66 45.94
CA GLY A 642 -21.09 -19.56 47.08
C GLY A 642 -21.89 -18.88 48.22
N PRO A 643 -22.50 -19.65 49.14
CA PRO A 643 -23.59 -19.19 49.96
C PRO A 643 -23.12 -18.34 51.14
N THR A 644 -23.91 -17.33 51.46
CA THR A 644 -23.91 -16.51 52.65
C THR A 644 -24.03 -17.32 53.94
N THR A 645 -23.09 -17.17 54.88
CA THR A 645 -23.36 -17.29 56.32
C THR A 645 -22.72 -16.11 57.04
N THR A 646 -23.59 -15.36 57.69
CA THR A 646 -23.33 -14.36 58.68
C THR A 646 -22.80 -15.04 59.97
N GLU A 647 -21.69 -14.55 60.57
CA GLU A 647 -21.56 -14.30 61.99
C GLU A 647 -20.26 -13.50 62.25
N GLY A 648 -20.44 -12.49 63.11
CA GLY A 648 -19.44 -11.50 63.44
C GLY A 648 -18.49 -11.92 64.55
N VAL A 649 -17.66 -10.97 64.91
CA VAL A 649 -16.92 -10.72 66.17
C VAL A 649 -15.41 -10.48 65.99
N GLY A 650 -14.99 -9.25 66.21
CA GLY A 650 -13.87 -8.91 67.11
C GLY A 650 -12.50 -8.59 66.45
N LEU A 651 -12.18 -7.32 66.35
CA LEU A 651 -10.81 -6.81 66.49
C LEU A 651 -10.26 -7.06 67.90
N PRO A 652 -8.92 -7.21 68.10
CA PRO A 652 -8.12 -6.04 68.38
C PRO A 652 -6.65 -6.04 67.92
N SER A 653 -6.17 -4.84 67.56
CA SER A 653 -5.05 -4.03 67.99
C SER A 653 -3.63 -4.60 68.15
N GLU A 654 -2.71 -3.87 67.41
CA GLU A 654 -1.37 -3.41 67.85
C GLU A 654 -0.30 -4.38 68.37
N GLN A 655 0.87 -4.35 67.73
CA GLN A 655 2.13 -3.86 68.36
C GLN A 655 3.35 -3.86 67.40
N THR A 656 3.88 -2.70 67.17
CA THR A 656 5.25 -2.14 67.11
C THR A 656 6.47 -3.10 67.25
N GLY A 657 7.38 -3.02 66.26
CA GLY A 657 8.81 -2.84 66.11
C GLY A 657 9.80 -3.72 66.90
N PRO A 658 11.14 -3.57 66.78
CA PRO A 658 11.95 -2.64 65.97
C PRO A 658 13.17 -3.25 65.23
N THR A 659 13.77 -2.40 64.37
CA THR A 659 15.16 -2.29 63.89
C THR A 659 16.23 -3.24 64.44
N ASN A 660 17.10 -3.72 63.51
CA ASN A 660 18.55 -3.66 63.72
C ASN A 660 19.36 -3.61 62.40
N GLN A 661 20.14 -2.54 62.29
CA GLN A 661 21.32 -2.38 61.46
C GLN A 661 22.48 -3.21 62.02
N ALA A 662 23.27 -3.81 61.13
CA ALA A 662 24.69 -4.05 61.40
C ALA A 662 25.45 -4.09 60.10
N ASP A 663 26.28 -3.04 59.89
CA ASP A 663 27.50 -3.00 59.10
C ASP A 663 28.38 -4.22 59.38
N LEU A 664 29.12 -4.63 58.34
CA LEU A 664 30.54 -4.95 58.48
C LEU A 664 31.21 -5.07 57.07
N THR A 665 32.12 -4.20 56.87
CA THR A 665 33.26 -4.12 55.94
C THR A 665 34.15 -5.37 55.94
N GLY A 666 34.87 -5.62 54.78
CA GLY A 666 36.08 -6.44 54.73
C GLY A 666 36.31 -7.12 53.39
N THR A 667 36.95 -6.48 52.47
CA THR A 667 38.28 -6.64 51.84
C THR A 667 38.75 -8.05 51.40
N GLU A 668 39.30 -7.97 50.16
CA GLU A 668 40.45 -8.75 49.59
C GLU A 668 40.15 -10.09 48.92
N GLU A 669 40.41 -10.14 47.66
CA GLU A 669 41.60 -10.34 46.81
C GLU A 669 41.74 -11.75 46.23
N THR A 670 42.17 -11.70 44.97
CA THR A 670 42.81 -12.78 44.14
C THR A 670 41.91 -13.92 43.62
N GLY A 671 41.79 -14.10 42.30
CA GLY A 671 42.83 -14.29 41.31
C GLY A 671 42.65 -15.66 40.65
N TRP A 672 42.45 -15.67 39.40
CA TRP A 672 42.80 -16.49 38.27
C TRP A 672 41.73 -16.50 37.18
#